data_965eade32fbcd3954c931f27b1b450e0
#
_entry.id   965eade32fbcd3954c931f27b1b450e0
#
_cell.length_a   1.000
_cell.length_b   1.000
_cell.length_c   1.000
_cell.angle_alpha   90.00
_cell.angle_beta   90.00
_cell.angle_gamma   90.00
#
_symmetry.space_group_name_H-M   'P 1'
#
loop_
_entity.id
_entity.type
_entity.pdbx_description
1 polymer ?
#
loop_
_entity_poly.entity_id
_entity_poly.type
_entity_poly.pdbx_seq_one_letter_code
_entity_poly.pdbx_strand_id
1 'polypeptide(L)'
;MRWSGRPRLSLRWSLRWSPGLPRLLPRLLRELSWPELRHHPWRNLAALLAVTLGVALAFSVHLINQSALSEFSSAVRAVNGVPDFELRGQRSGFDEALYERVARHPQVAIASPVIEIDTYAFDAQGQRVPLKIVGLDALVAAPLSPALMPRPAEGVGRFALLDPGALFLNAQAKQRLAGDSVRVQTTAGSTRLLVAGSIAASGAALAVMDIAGAQAAFGWLGRISRIDVRLRAGADRTTVLRELALPAGIRAAAPDEAAQRVSNVSRAYRVNLTVLALVALFTGAFLVFSILSLSVAKRQPQLALLGVLGLSGAERLALVLAESALLGAVGSVLGLVLGTGLAALALRLLAGDLGGGYFPGVAPALQFDTGAAAVYGLLGVAAAMVGGWLPARAAQRLAPAQALKGLSADGAPAGPAWVGPLLLMAGVVLALVPPVADIPLAAYVSVACLLLGGIACVPVGVAALLGGIAPPRNALALLAVERARHQRHTATIAVAGVVASLSLAVALTVMVASFRDSVTQWLDTVLPADLYVRAGSSLVAGDVVTLPPEMPRRAALIAGVQRTESQRVSQLQLDASKPAVALLARALSDPAKDLPLVGELVPLPAGTNAVYVSEAMVSLYGASPGSTLRLPLSQDANGASTPFFVRGVWRDYARQHGAIMMPAEDYRRLTGDARVNDLALWLQPGANLGAIQQALRALATQLELDGALLEFASSGEIRTTSLRIFDRSFAVTYWLQAVAIAIGLFGIAASFSAQVLARRKEFGLLAHLGLTRAQVLTVVAVEGAVWTAAGALLGLLLGLAVSVVLVKVVNPQSFHWTMDLLLPWARLGALCAAVMAAGTLTAWLAARSAAGRQMALAVKEDW
;
A
#
# COMPACT_ATOMS: atom_id res chain seq x y z
N MET A 1 1.25 60.10 31.96
CA MET A 1 2.57 59.59 31.53
C MET A 1 2.38 58.39 30.60
N ARG A 2 2.77 58.57 29.34
CA ARG A 2 2.64 57.57 28.25
C ARG A 2 3.78 56.53 28.40
N TRP A 3 3.48 55.24 28.38
CA TRP A 3 4.46 54.16 28.08
C TRP A 3 3.98 53.37 26.92
N SER A 4 4.56 53.70 25.77
CA SER A 4 4.52 52.89 24.51
C SER A 4 5.81 52.08 24.46
N GLY A 5 5.71 50.76 24.46
CA GLY A 5 6.85 49.86 24.25
C GLY A 5 6.40 48.49 23.81
N ARG A 6 6.10 48.33 22.49
CA ARG A 6 5.95 47.01 21.87
C ARG A 6 7.34 46.38 21.69
N PRO A 7 7.63 45.17 22.13
CA PRO A 7 8.84 44.48 21.76
C PRO A 7 8.70 43.95 20.33
N ARG A 8 9.50 44.50 19.46
CA ARG A 8 9.72 43.91 18.09
C ARG A 8 10.48 42.61 18.23
N LEU A 9 9.83 41.47 17.98
CA LEU A 9 10.46 40.16 17.78
C LEU A 9 11.26 40.21 16.47
N SER A 10 12.50 40.64 16.54
CA SER A 10 13.47 40.43 15.43
C SER A 10 14.07 39.03 15.57
N LEU A 11 13.53 38.05 14.82
CA LEU A 11 14.19 36.77 14.60
C LEU A 11 15.43 37.01 13.72
N ARG A 12 16.51 37.49 14.28
CA ARG A 12 17.82 37.43 13.62
C ARG A 12 18.46 36.07 13.95
N TRP A 13 18.43 35.15 12.99
CA TRP A 13 19.22 33.91 12.97
C TRP A 13 20.68 34.27 12.72
N SER A 14 21.44 34.67 13.75
CA SER A 14 22.89 34.76 13.65
C SER A 14 23.51 33.57 14.34
N LEU A 15 23.64 32.45 13.61
CA LEU A 15 24.61 31.41 13.93
C LEU A 15 26.01 31.98 13.63
N ARG A 16 26.60 32.73 14.60
CA ARG A 16 28.04 33.06 14.54
C ARG A 16 28.80 31.78 14.90
N TRP A 17 29.23 31.05 13.88
CA TRP A 17 30.13 29.94 14.03
C TRP A 17 31.53 30.49 14.40
N SER A 18 32.09 30.01 15.51
CA SER A 18 33.47 30.36 15.84
C SER A 18 34.39 29.76 14.78
N PRO A 19 35.40 30.52 14.32
CA PRO A 19 36.29 30.05 13.24
C PRO A 19 37.14 28.81 13.59
N GLY A 20 37.17 28.38 14.85
CA GLY A 20 37.83 27.18 15.34
C GLY A 20 37.05 25.88 15.28
N LEU A 21 35.70 25.96 15.08
CA LEU A 21 34.80 24.82 15.12
C LEU A 21 35.17 23.64 14.20
N PRO A 22 35.51 23.86 12.91
CA PRO A 22 35.84 22.76 12.01
C PRO A 22 37.09 21.97 12.41
N ARG A 23 37.99 22.57 13.23
CA ARG A 23 39.22 21.89 13.69
C ARG A 23 39.03 21.17 15.03
N LEU A 24 38.15 21.65 15.90
CA LEU A 24 37.86 21.09 17.22
C LEU A 24 36.86 19.94 17.18
N LEU A 25 35.84 20.00 16.32
CA LEU A 25 34.79 19.02 16.23
C LEU A 25 35.26 17.57 15.99
N PRO A 26 36.18 17.28 15.04
CA PRO A 26 36.69 15.92 14.83
C PRO A 26 37.45 15.37 16.05
N ARG A 27 38.21 16.23 16.76
CA ARG A 27 38.91 15.84 17.97
C ARG A 27 37.93 15.52 19.11
N LEU A 28 36.96 16.37 19.35
CA LEU A 28 35.91 16.11 20.35
C LEU A 28 35.08 14.86 20.04
N LEU A 29 34.75 14.60 18.79
CA LEU A 29 34.10 13.36 18.39
C LEU A 29 34.96 12.13 18.67
N ARG A 30 36.26 12.19 18.41
CA ARG A 30 37.20 11.08 18.61
C ARG A 30 37.49 10.85 20.09
N GLU A 31 37.71 11.90 20.87
CA GLU A 31 38.21 11.80 22.24
C GLU A 31 37.08 11.74 23.30
N LEU A 32 35.91 12.30 22.98
CA LEU A 32 34.76 12.35 23.89
C LEU A 32 33.58 11.47 23.46
N SER A 33 33.16 11.62 22.22
CA SER A 33 31.95 10.93 21.75
C SER A 33 32.22 9.45 21.42
N TRP A 34 33.34 9.12 20.83
CA TRP A 34 33.68 7.74 20.46
C TRP A 34 33.84 6.80 21.68
N PRO A 35 34.55 7.17 22.75
CA PRO A 35 34.59 6.39 24.00
C PRO A 35 33.19 6.21 24.61
N GLU A 36 32.38 7.27 24.66
CA GLU A 36 31.01 7.20 25.18
C GLU A 36 30.12 6.27 24.37
N LEU A 37 30.21 6.30 23.04
CA LEU A 37 29.50 5.37 22.15
C LEU A 37 29.90 3.91 22.42
N ARG A 38 31.15 3.66 22.78
CA ARG A 38 31.71 2.33 23.06
C ARG A 38 31.41 1.84 24.47
N HIS A 39 31.32 2.72 25.45
CA HIS A 39 30.98 2.37 26.85
C HIS A 39 29.48 2.05 27.06
N HIS A 40 28.59 2.58 26.21
CA HIS A 40 27.14 2.33 26.28
C HIS A 40 26.58 1.68 25.00
N PRO A 41 27.03 0.45 24.63
CA PRO A 41 26.73 -0.14 23.34
C PRO A 41 25.23 -0.39 23.13
N TRP A 42 24.51 -0.87 24.16
CA TRP A 42 23.08 -1.18 24.05
C TRP A 42 22.20 0.05 23.77
N ARG A 43 22.55 1.20 24.34
CA ARG A 43 21.80 2.44 24.13
C ARG A 43 21.98 2.95 22.70
N ASN A 44 23.22 2.94 22.24
CA ASN A 44 23.54 3.45 20.90
C ASN A 44 23.06 2.47 19.82
N LEU A 45 23.11 1.16 20.09
CA LEU A 45 22.54 0.13 19.23
C LEU A 45 21.03 0.35 19.03
N ALA A 46 20.32 0.80 20.05
CA ALA A 46 18.91 1.12 19.93
C ALA A 46 18.61 2.28 18.98
N ALA A 47 19.34 3.38 19.11
CA ALA A 47 19.20 4.51 18.19
C ALA A 47 19.59 4.10 16.77
N LEU A 48 20.64 3.32 16.63
CA LEU A 48 21.11 2.78 15.36
C LEU A 48 20.04 1.88 14.73
N LEU A 49 19.50 0.92 15.50
CA LEU A 49 18.45 0.02 15.02
C LEU A 49 17.17 0.78 14.60
N ALA A 50 16.80 1.83 15.34
CA ALA A 50 15.63 2.62 14.99
C ALA A 50 15.77 3.32 13.64
N VAL A 51 16.92 3.94 13.36
CA VAL A 51 17.19 4.56 12.07
C VAL A 51 17.32 3.49 10.98
N THR A 52 18.05 2.41 11.27
CA THR A 52 18.24 1.27 10.35
C THR A 52 16.90 0.69 9.90
N LEU A 53 16.01 0.38 10.84
CA LEU A 53 14.70 -0.19 10.53
C LEU A 53 13.79 0.80 9.79
N GLY A 54 13.80 2.08 10.19
CA GLY A 54 13.03 3.12 9.50
C GLY A 54 13.45 3.30 8.04
N VAL A 55 14.76 3.41 7.79
CA VAL A 55 15.32 3.53 6.43
C VAL A 55 15.15 2.24 5.64
N ALA A 56 15.43 1.07 6.25
CA ALA A 56 15.29 -0.23 5.58
C ALA A 56 13.86 -0.45 5.07
N LEU A 57 12.88 -0.13 5.89
CA LEU A 57 11.48 -0.29 5.52
C LEU A 57 11.06 0.68 4.41
N ALA A 58 11.42 1.97 4.56
CA ALA A 58 11.10 2.98 3.56
C ALA A 58 11.73 2.65 2.20
N PHE A 59 12.99 2.27 2.20
CA PHE A 59 13.73 1.93 1.00
C PHE A 59 13.29 0.61 0.37
N SER A 60 13.02 -0.43 1.18
CA SER A 60 12.52 -1.71 0.66
C SER A 60 11.18 -1.57 -0.05
N VAL A 61 10.25 -0.81 0.51
CA VAL A 61 8.95 -0.50 -0.13
C VAL A 61 9.14 0.24 -1.45
N HIS A 62 10.05 1.22 -1.49
CA HIS A 62 10.37 1.94 -2.72
C HIS A 62 10.94 1.01 -3.80
N LEU A 63 11.92 0.17 -3.47
CA LEU A 63 12.52 -0.77 -4.40
C LEU A 63 11.53 -1.79 -4.95
N ILE A 64 10.65 -2.33 -4.11
CA ILE A 64 9.60 -3.27 -4.53
C ILE A 64 8.69 -2.60 -5.56
N ASN A 65 8.20 -1.39 -5.27
CA ASN A 65 7.35 -0.65 -6.17
C ASN A 65 8.03 -0.28 -7.49
N GLN A 66 9.25 0.22 -7.41
CA GLN A 66 10.04 0.63 -8.58
C GLN A 66 10.33 -0.58 -9.49
N SER A 67 10.76 -1.71 -8.91
CA SER A 67 11.04 -2.93 -9.66
C SER A 67 9.79 -3.48 -10.35
N ALA A 68 8.66 -3.49 -9.66
CA ALA A 68 7.39 -3.93 -10.24
C ALA A 68 6.95 -3.04 -11.41
N LEU A 69 7.02 -1.72 -11.26
CA LEU A 69 6.63 -0.77 -12.30
C LEU A 69 7.54 -0.80 -13.51
N SER A 70 8.85 -0.90 -13.30
CA SER A 70 9.81 -0.91 -14.41
C SER A 70 9.67 -2.18 -15.25
N GLU A 71 9.47 -3.34 -14.61
CA GLU A 71 9.24 -4.60 -15.31
C GLU A 71 7.92 -4.57 -16.08
N PHE A 72 6.85 -4.07 -15.44
CA PHE A 72 5.56 -3.92 -16.11
C PHE A 72 5.65 -2.95 -17.30
N SER A 73 6.27 -1.79 -17.13
CA SER A 73 6.42 -0.80 -18.21
C SER A 73 7.29 -1.33 -19.36
N SER A 74 8.30 -2.14 -19.04
CA SER A 74 9.13 -2.81 -20.03
C SER A 74 8.34 -3.88 -20.80
N ALA A 75 7.53 -4.67 -20.09
CA ALA A 75 6.64 -5.65 -20.71
C ALA A 75 5.62 -4.99 -21.64
N VAL A 76 4.99 -3.89 -21.21
CA VAL A 76 4.03 -3.13 -22.04
C VAL A 76 4.72 -2.54 -23.28
N ARG A 77 5.89 -1.93 -23.13
CA ARG A 77 6.66 -1.40 -24.27
C ARG A 77 7.12 -2.51 -25.23
N ALA A 78 7.49 -3.67 -24.73
CA ALA A 78 7.87 -4.81 -25.56
C ALA A 78 6.71 -5.29 -26.44
N VAL A 79 5.47 -5.22 -25.95
CA VAL A 79 4.27 -5.61 -26.70
C VAL A 79 3.78 -4.49 -27.63
N ASN A 80 3.82 -3.25 -27.19
CA ASN A 80 3.31 -2.11 -27.99
C ASN A 80 4.33 -1.56 -29.00
N GLY A 81 5.61 -1.88 -28.83
CA GLY A 81 6.65 -1.34 -29.72
C GLY A 81 6.92 0.16 -29.53
N VAL A 82 7.32 0.83 -30.62
CA VAL A 82 7.65 2.27 -30.64
C VAL A 82 6.95 2.97 -31.85
N PRO A 83 5.61 2.86 -31.98
CA PRO A 83 4.85 3.67 -32.94
C PRO A 83 4.75 5.12 -32.44
N ASP A 84 4.40 6.06 -33.33
CA ASP A 84 4.08 7.43 -32.93
C ASP A 84 2.69 7.53 -32.29
N PHE A 85 1.77 6.70 -32.76
CA PHE A 85 0.47 6.48 -32.14
C PHE A 85 -0.13 5.12 -32.57
N GLU A 86 -1.10 4.66 -31.80
CA GLU A 86 -1.86 3.46 -32.04
C GLU A 86 -3.33 3.81 -32.28
N LEU A 87 -3.95 3.24 -33.31
CA LEU A 87 -5.40 3.28 -33.47
C LEU A 87 -5.98 2.06 -32.81
N ARG A 88 -6.70 2.22 -31.72
CA ARG A 88 -7.32 1.15 -30.95
C ARG A 88 -8.84 1.19 -31.05
N GLY A 89 -9.43 0.02 -31.29
CA GLY A 89 -10.87 -0.18 -31.20
C GLY A 89 -11.32 -0.64 -29.82
N GLN A 90 -12.58 -1.02 -29.75
CA GLN A 90 -13.12 -1.76 -28.61
C GLN A 90 -12.48 -3.16 -28.52
N ARG A 91 -12.67 -3.85 -27.40
CA ARG A 91 -12.10 -5.19 -27.19
C ARG A 91 -12.57 -6.23 -28.21
N SER A 92 -13.72 -6.03 -28.82
CA SER A 92 -14.25 -6.83 -29.92
C SER A 92 -13.52 -6.60 -31.27
N GLY A 93 -12.57 -5.67 -31.31
CA GLY A 93 -11.88 -5.26 -32.53
C GLY A 93 -12.73 -4.34 -33.42
N PHE A 94 -12.18 -3.98 -34.57
CA PHE A 94 -12.82 -3.16 -35.59
C PHE A 94 -12.47 -3.71 -36.98
N ASP A 95 -13.21 -3.23 -38.00
CA ASP A 95 -13.08 -3.67 -39.39
C ASP A 95 -11.67 -3.39 -39.93
N GLU A 96 -11.01 -4.42 -40.47
CA GLU A 96 -9.69 -4.32 -41.05
C GLU A 96 -9.61 -3.41 -42.30
N ALA A 97 -10.73 -3.05 -42.94
CA ALA A 97 -10.78 -2.12 -44.05
C ALA A 97 -10.21 -0.74 -43.69
N LEU A 98 -10.23 -0.36 -42.40
CA LEU A 98 -9.57 0.86 -41.92
C LEU A 98 -8.06 0.82 -42.16
N TYR A 99 -7.42 -0.34 -42.04
CA TYR A 99 -5.98 -0.49 -42.24
C TYR A 99 -5.53 0.02 -43.61
N GLU A 100 -6.27 -0.31 -44.68
CA GLU A 100 -5.96 0.15 -46.02
C GLU A 100 -5.94 1.68 -46.14
N ARG A 101 -6.93 2.38 -45.52
CA ARG A 101 -6.98 3.85 -45.53
C ARG A 101 -5.80 4.44 -44.77
N VAL A 102 -5.44 3.86 -43.62
CA VAL A 102 -4.31 4.34 -42.81
C VAL A 102 -2.98 4.12 -43.53
N ALA A 103 -2.77 2.92 -44.09
CA ALA A 103 -1.53 2.55 -44.77
C ALA A 103 -1.27 3.37 -46.05
N ARG A 104 -2.33 3.78 -46.75
CA ARG A 104 -2.23 4.62 -47.95
C ARG A 104 -2.13 6.14 -47.66
N HIS A 105 -2.22 6.56 -46.41
CA HIS A 105 -2.18 7.97 -46.08
C HIS A 105 -0.79 8.59 -46.35
N PRO A 106 -0.69 9.74 -47.07
CA PRO A 106 0.59 10.29 -47.54
C PRO A 106 1.61 10.60 -46.44
N GLN A 107 1.14 10.95 -45.26
CA GLN A 107 1.98 11.30 -44.08
C GLN A 107 2.33 10.09 -43.23
N VAL A 108 1.78 8.92 -43.50
CA VAL A 108 2.11 7.67 -42.78
C VAL A 108 3.34 7.02 -43.43
N ALA A 109 4.33 6.68 -42.64
CA ALA A 109 5.52 5.97 -43.08
C ALA A 109 5.30 4.46 -43.01
N ILE A 110 4.76 3.96 -41.90
CA ILE A 110 4.48 2.54 -41.68
C ILE A 110 3.18 2.43 -40.88
N ALA A 111 2.32 1.51 -41.28
CA ALA A 111 1.16 1.08 -40.53
C ALA A 111 1.21 -0.45 -40.38
N SER A 112 1.02 -0.97 -39.16
CA SER A 112 1.02 -2.42 -38.90
C SER A 112 -0.27 -2.82 -38.20
N PRO A 113 -1.06 -3.74 -38.81
CA PRO A 113 -2.24 -4.28 -38.15
C PRO A 113 -1.82 -5.30 -37.09
N VAL A 114 -2.51 -5.29 -35.95
CA VAL A 114 -2.22 -6.19 -34.83
C VAL A 114 -3.52 -6.74 -34.23
N ILE A 115 -3.50 -8.02 -33.90
CA ILE A 115 -4.56 -8.68 -33.13
C ILE A 115 -4.02 -9.08 -31.80
N GLU A 116 -4.70 -8.69 -30.73
CA GLU A 116 -4.39 -9.08 -29.35
C GLU A 116 -5.51 -9.98 -28.81
N ILE A 117 -5.14 -11.19 -28.39
CA ILE A 117 -6.07 -12.20 -27.88
C ILE A 117 -5.55 -12.70 -26.55
N ASP A 118 -6.35 -12.59 -25.52
CA ASP A 118 -6.09 -13.18 -24.22
C ASP A 118 -6.79 -14.53 -24.15
N THR A 119 -6.04 -15.62 -23.97
CA THR A 119 -6.54 -16.99 -23.96
C THR A 119 -5.78 -17.87 -22.97
N TYR A 120 -6.01 -19.18 -23.01
CA TYR A 120 -5.28 -20.19 -22.24
C TYR A 120 -4.53 -21.16 -23.15
N ALA A 121 -3.34 -21.52 -22.71
CA ALA A 121 -2.64 -22.70 -23.19
C ALA A 121 -2.67 -23.79 -22.12
N PHE A 122 -2.44 -25.05 -22.51
CA PHE A 122 -2.39 -26.19 -21.59
C PHE A 122 -0.96 -26.67 -21.47
N ASP A 123 -0.46 -26.79 -20.24
CA ASP A 123 0.86 -27.38 -19.98
C ASP A 123 0.86 -28.90 -20.19
N ALA A 124 2.01 -29.55 -19.95
CA ALA A 124 2.16 -30.99 -20.08
C ALA A 124 1.29 -31.81 -19.13
N GLN A 125 0.86 -31.19 -18.00
CA GLN A 125 -0.02 -31.77 -16.99
C GLN A 125 -1.51 -31.49 -17.29
N GLY A 126 -1.81 -30.78 -18.39
CA GLY A 126 -3.16 -30.35 -18.74
C GLY A 126 -3.67 -29.16 -17.93
N GLN A 127 -2.79 -28.47 -17.16
CA GLN A 127 -3.14 -27.27 -16.40
C GLN A 127 -3.20 -26.06 -17.32
N ARG A 128 -4.11 -25.14 -17.02
CA ARG A 128 -4.28 -23.92 -17.80
C ARG A 128 -3.23 -22.88 -17.44
N VAL A 129 -2.54 -22.40 -18.44
CA VAL A 129 -1.60 -21.29 -18.35
C VAL A 129 -2.18 -20.11 -19.12
N PRO A 130 -2.45 -18.95 -18.46
CA PRO A 130 -2.86 -17.74 -19.17
C PRO A 130 -1.81 -17.38 -20.21
N LEU A 131 -2.23 -17.18 -21.45
CA LEU A 131 -1.37 -16.87 -22.59
C LEU A 131 -1.97 -15.72 -23.38
N LYS A 132 -1.19 -14.66 -23.56
CA LYS A 132 -1.53 -13.60 -24.51
C LYS A 132 -0.97 -13.97 -25.88
N ILE A 133 -1.81 -13.98 -26.91
CA ILE A 133 -1.42 -14.19 -28.30
C ILE A 133 -1.47 -12.86 -29.03
N VAL A 134 -0.40 -12.53 -29.74
CA VAL A 134 -0.31 -11.38 -30.63
C VAL A 134 -0.17 -11.88 -32.06
N GLY A 135 -1.22 -11.67 -32.85
CA GLY A 135 -1.19 -11.84 -34.30
C GLY A 135 -0.64 -10.59 -34.94
N LEU A 136 0.41 -10.70 -35.70
CA LEU A 136 1.05 -9.58 -36.42
C LEU A 136 1.52 -10.00 -37.83
N ASP A 137 1.63 -9.02 -38.74
CA ASP A 137 2.30 -9.17 -40.01
C ASP A 137 3.81 -8.93 -39.80
N ALA A 138 4.59 -10.03 -39.81
CA ALA A 138 6.02 -9.96 -39.54
C ALA A 138 6.80 -9.16 -40.61
N LEU A 139 6.26 -8.99 -41.81
CA LEU A 139 6.90 -8.23 -42.89
C LEU A 139 6.83 -6.70 -42.64
N VAL A 140 5.80 -6.24 -41.93
CA VAL A 140 5.54 -4.81 -41.65
C VAL A 140 5.87 -4.41 -40.23
N ALA A 141 5.69 -5.31 -39.27
CA ALA A 141 5.82 -5.01 -37.85
C ALA A 141 7.27 -4.84 -37.36
N ALA A 142 8.28 -5.40 -38.08
CA ALA A 142 9.67 -5.38 -37.64
C ALA A 142 10.24 -4.03 -37.22
N PRO A 143 10.02 -2.90 -37.91
CA PRO A 143 10.52 -1.60 -37.52
C PRO A 143 9.76 -1.01 -36.34
N LEU A 144 8.50 -1.41 -36.12
CA LEU A 144 7.64 -0.89 -35.05
C LEU A 144 7.81 -1.67 -33.74
N SER A 145 7.89 -3.01 -33.82
CA SER A 145 7.90 -3.89 -32.65
C SER A 145 9.01 -4.96 -32.73
N PRO A 146 10.29 -4.57 -32.69
CA PRO A 146 11.42 -5.50 -32.90
C PRO A 146 11.49 -6.61 -31.82
N ALA A 147 10.99 -6.38 -30.61
CA ALA A 147 10.96 -7.36 -29.54
C ALA A 147 9.96 -8.50 -29.78
N LEU A 148 8.92 -8.27 -30.59
CA LEU A 148 7.92 -9.26 -30.98
C LEU A 148 8.34 -10.08 -32.21
N MET A 149 9.45 -9.76 -32.87
CA MET A 149 9.88 -10.44 -34.05
C MET A 149 10.17 -11.91 -33.77
N PRO A 150 9.53 -12.82 -34.55
CA PRO A 150 9.76 -14.25 -34.45
C PRO A 150 11.21 -14.64 -34.78
N ARG A 151 11.79 -15.50 -33.95
CA ARG A 151 13.10 -16.11 -34.12
C ARG A 151 12.90 -17.62 -34.26
N PRO A 152 12.96 -18.17 -35.47
CA PRO A 152 12.81 -19.60 -35.68
C PRO A 152 13.84 -20.42 -34.88
N ALA A 153 13.43 -21.59 -34.39
CA ALA A 153 14.33 -22.52 -33.73
C ALA A 153 15.29 -23.18 -34.75
N GLU A 154 16.38 -23.80 -34.26
CA GLU A 154 17.28 -24.57 -35.12
C GLU A 154 16.53 -25.68 -35.82
N GLY A 155 16.70 -25.79 -37.14
CA GLY A 155 16.01 -26.78 -37.99
C GLY A 155 14.63 -26.34 -38.51
N VAL A 156 14.09 -25.19 -38.05
CA VAL A 156 12.82 -24.64 -38.56
C VAL A 156 13.11 -23.68 -39.71
N GLY A 157 12.39 -23.81 -40.82
CA GLY A 157 12.54 -22.95 -42.01
C GLY A 157 12.23 -21.48 -41.68
N ARG A 158 12.91 -20.54 -42.36
CA ARG A 158 12.71 -19.09 -42.18
C ARG A 158 11.27 -18.62 -42.45
N PHE A 159 10.54 -19.33 -43.28
CA PHE A 159 9.15 -19.05 -43.67
C PHE A 159 8.12 -19.56 -42.63
N ALA A 160 8.56 -20.24 -41.56
CA ALA A 160 7.68 -20.66 -40.49
C ALA A 160 6.98 -19.45 -39.79
N LEU A 161 7.52 -18.25 -39.95
CA LEU A 161 6.89 -17.03 -39.45
C LEU A 161 5.57 -16.68 -40.20
N LEU A 162 5.35 -17.22 -41.40
CA LEU A 162 4.13 -17.05 -42.21
C LEU A 162 3.21 -18.29 -42.11
N ASP A 163 3.59 -19.30 -41.35
CA ASP A 163 2.77 -20.50 -41.14
C ASP A 163 1.64 -20.18 -40.15
N PRO A 164 0.36 -20.30 -40.57
CA PRO A 164 -0.78 -20.03 -39.67
C PRO A 164 -0.83 -20.91 -38.42
N GLY A 165 -0.17 -22.07 -38.42
CA GLY A 165 -0.10 -22.99 -37.28
C GLY A 165 1.12 -22.79 -36.37
N ALA A 166 2.04 -21.89 -36.73
CA ALA A 166 3.28 -21.67 -36.00
C ALA A 166 3.13 -20.64 -34.86
N LEU A 167 3.68 -20.98 -33.72
CA LEU A 167 3.67 -20.16 -32.52
C LEU A 167 5.10 -19.87 -32.05
N PHE A 168 5.40 -18.63 -31.70
CA PHE A 168 6.68 -18.18 -31.16
C PHE A 168 6.52 -17.70 -29.75
N LEU A 169 7.17 -18.35 -28.79
CA LEU A 169 6.97 -18.13 -27.36
C LEU A 169 8.03 -17.21 -26.75
N ASN A 170 7.65 -16.37 -25.81
CA ASN A 170 8.63 -15.69 -24.97
C ASN A 170 9.23 -16.65 -23.93
N ALA A 171 10.30 -16.24 -23.25
CA ALA A 171 11.01 -17.08 -22.29
C ALA A 171 10.09 -17.62 -21.18
N GLN A 172 9.14 -16.82 -20.70
CA GLN A 172 8.22 -17.22 -19.64
C GLN A 172 7.16 -18.21 -20.12
N ALA A 173 6.61 -18.01 -21.32
CA ALA A 173 5.71 -18.99 -21.91
C ALA A 173 6.42 -20.31 -22.16
N LYS A 174 7.66 -20.29 -22.69
CA LYS A 174 8.47 -21.48 -22.92
C LYS A 174 8.80 -22.26 -21.63
N GLN A 175 9.03 -21.59 -20.52
CA GLN A 175 9.25 -22.26 -19.23
C GLN A 175 8.00 -22.96 -18.69
N ARG A 176 6.81 -22.43 -18.96
CA ARG A 176 5.53 -22.98 -18.48
C ARG A 176 4.91 -24.00 -19.43
N LEU A 177 5.11 -23.82 -20.73
CA LEU A 177 4.54 -24.62 -21.81
C LEU A 177 5.64 -25.43 -22.46
N ALA A 178 6.17 -26.43 -21.77
CA ALA A 178 7.23 -27.30 -22.32
C ALA A 178 6.72 -28.17 -23.46
N GLY A 179 7.45 -28.22 -24.59
CA GLY A 179 7.18 -29.11 -25.73
C GLY A 179 7.22 -28.40 -27.08
N ASP A 180 7.25 -29.20 -28.17
CA ASP A 180 7.29 -28.73 -29.55
C ASP A 180 5.90 -28.33 -30.09
N SER A 181 4.84 -28.58 -29.35
CA SER A 181 3.48 -28.17 -29.69
C SER A 181 2.70 -27.82 -28.41
N VAL A 182 1.87 -26.81 -28.51
CA VAL A 182 1.05 -26.30 -27.38
C VAL A 182 -0.41 -26.38 -27.77
N ARG A 183 -1.24 -26.91 -26.88
CA ARG A 183 -2.69 -26.87 -27.01
C ARG A 183 -3.16 -25.50 -26.56
N VAL A 184 -3.84 -24.75 -27.41
CA VAL A 184 -4.36 -23.39 -27.11
C VAL A 184 -5.88 -23.42 -27.24
N GLN A 185 -6.55 -22.72 -26.31
CA GLN A 185 -7.99 -22.54 -26.34
C GLN A 185 -8.36 -21.51 -27.41
N THR A 186 -9.19 -21.90 -28.36
CA THR A 186 -9.75 -21.05 -29.43
C THR A 186 -11.26 -20.93 -29.29
N THR A 187 -11.91 -20.12 -30.10
CA THR A 187 -13.37 -20.00 -30.13
C THR A 187 -14.08 -21.30 -30.56
N ALA A 188 -13.43 -22.13 -31.37
CA ALA A 188 -13.95 -23.43 -31.85
C ALA A 188 -13.60 -24.60 -30.92
N GLY A 189 -12.93 -24.39 -29.81
CA GLY A 189 -12.43 -25.45 -28.92
C GLY A 189 -10.93 -25.33 -28.67
N SER A 190 -10.25 -26.45 -28.41
CA SER A 190 -8.80 -26.45 -28.24
C SER A 190 -8.09 -26.85 -29.53
N THR A 191 -7.14 -26.03 -29.98
CA THR A 191 -6.34 -26.29 -31.17
C THR A 191 -4.88 -26.53 -30.79
N ARG A 192 -4.20 -27.45 -31.45
CA ARG A 192 -2.77 -27.71 -31.27
C ARG A 192 -1.97 -26.83 -32.25
N LEU A 193 -1.11 -25.97 -31.72
CA LEU A 193 -0.20 -25.10 -32.49
C LEU A 193 1.25 -25.56 -32.31
N LEU A 194 2.07 -25.45 -33.34
CA LEU A 194 3.49 -25.83 -33.31
C LEU A 194 4.33 -24.70 -32.72
N VAL A 195 5.23 -25.04 -31.81
CA VAL A 195 6.22 -24.08 -31.29
C VAL A 195 7.39 -24.00 -32.27
N ALA A 196 7.34 -23.03 -33.17
CA ALA A 196 8.34 -22.83 -34.20
C ALA A 196 9.58 -22.05 -33.77
N GLY A 197 9.55 -21.43 -32.57
CA GLY A 197 10.70 -20.67 -32.10
C GLY A 197 10.38 -19.78 -30.89
N SER A 198 11.12 -18.67 -30.79
CA SER A 198 11.04 -17.74 -29.65
C SER A 198 10.93 -16.30 -30.09
N ILE A 199 10.55 -15.43 -29.11
CA ILE A 199 10.57 -13.98 -29.25
C ILE A 199 11.39 -13.37 -28.09
N ALA A 200 11.91 -12.15 -28.29
CA ALA A 200 12.72 -11.47 -27.30
C ALA A 200 11.91 -10.70 -26.25
N ALA A 201 10.57 -10.60 -26.42
CA ALA A 201 9.72 -9.86 -25.50
C ALA A 201 9.76 -10.44 -24.08
N SER A 202 9.98 -9.60 -23.08
CA SER A 202 9.92 -9.94 -21.66
C SER A 202 8.51 -9.75 -21.09
N GLY A 203 8.26 -10.22 -19.87
CA GLY A 203 6.99 -10.05 -19.17
C GLY A 203 6.19 -11.33 -19.04
N ALA A 204 4.87 -11.25 -18.95
CA ALA A 204 3.96 -12.38 -18.79
C ALA A 204 4.07 -13.38 -19.98
N ALA A 205 3.47 -14.56 -19.83
CA ALA A 205 3.48 -15.56 -20.89
C ALA A 205 2.83 -14.99 -22.16
N LEU A 206 3.61 -14.90 -23.22
CA LEU A 206 3.28 -14.25 -24.48
C LEU A 206 3.69 -15.15 -25.65
N ALA A 207 2.83 -15.20 -26.66
CA ALA A 207 3.08 -15.87 -27.92
C ALA A 207 2.81 -14.93 -29.10
N VAL A 208 3.56 -15.10 -30.16
CA VAL A 208 3.36 -14.40 -31.44
C VAL A 208 3.08 -15.44 -32.53
N MET A 209 2.14 -15.13 -33.44
CA MET A 209 1.82 -15.90 -34.63
C MET A 209 1.48 -14.96 -35.77
N ASP A 210 1.37 -15.55 -36.99
CA ASP A 210 0.91 -14.80 -38.15
C ASP A 210 -0.51 -14.26 -37.96
N ILE A 211 -0.76 -13.02 -38.42
CA ILE A 211 -2.04 -12.35 -38.25
C ILE A 211 -3.22 -13.11 -38.89
N ALA A 212 -3.03 -13.67 -40.07
CA ALA A 212 -4.08 -14.45 -40.74
C ALA A 212 -4.37 -15.76 -40.00
N GLY A 213 -3.31 -16.40 -39.46
CA GLY A 213 -3.45 -17.56 -38.61
C GLY A 213 -4.23 -17.23 -37.32
N ALA A 214 -3.96 -16.07 -36.70
CA ALA A 214 -4.69 -15.59 -35.52
C ALA A 214 -6.16 -15.30 -35.85
N GLN A 215 -6.44 -14.63 -36.96
CA GLN A 215 -7.81 -14.37 -37.42
C GLN A 215 -8.62 -15.65 -37.59
N ALA A 216 -8.01 -16.65 -38.29
CA ALA A 216 -8.66 -17.93 -38.55
C ALA A 216 -8.89 -18.76 -37.29
N ALA A 217 -7.87 -18.88 -36.40
CA ALA A 217 -7.96 -19.70 -35.20
C ALA A 217 -8.94 -19.15 -34.17
N PHE A 218 -9.10 -17.81 -34.08
CA PHE A 218 -9.90 -17.15 -33.07
C PHE A 218 -11.19 -16.52 -33.57
N GLY A 219 -11.58 -16.75 -34.81
CA GLY A 219 -12.84 -16.26 -35.40
C GLY A 219 -12.85 -14.74 -35.60
N TRP A 220 -11.70 -14.14 -35.90
CA TRP A 220 -11.50 -12.68 -36.08
C TRP A 220 -11.33 -12.30 -37.57
N LEU A 221 -11.79 -13.12 -38.49
CA LEU A 221 -11.70 -12.81 -39.93
C LEU A 221 -12.34 -11.43 -40.22
N GLY A 222 -11.57 -10.56 -40.90
CA GLY A 222 -11.99 -9.22 -41.24
C GLY A 222 -11.92 -8.20 -40.10
N ARG A 223 -11.33 -8.60 -38.96
CA ARG A 223 -11.24 -7.74 -37.75
C ARG A 223 -9.81 -7.70 -37.21
N ILE A 224 -9.45 -6.51 -36.63
CA ILE A 224 -8.17 -6.29 -35.99
C ILE A 224 -8.38 -5.55 -34.64
N SER A 225 -7.44 -5.68 -33.72
CA SER A 225 -7.52 -5.05 -32.40
C SER A 225 -6.99 -3.61 -32.44
N ARG A 226 -5.87 -3.42 -33.17
CA ARG A 226 -5.21 -2.11 -33.28
C ARG A 226 -4.41 -1.98 -34.56
N ILE A 227 -4.08 -0.73 -34.91
CA ILE A 227 -3.12 -0.40 -35.98
C ILE A 227 -2.01 0.44 -35.34
N ASP A 228 -0.79 -0.03 -35.40
CA ASP A 228 0.40 0.69 -34.93
C ASP A 228 0.89 1.58 -36.08
N VAL A 229 1.03 2.89 -35.86
CA VAL A 229 1.32 3.85 -36.92
C VAL A 229 2.60 4.61 -36.60
N ARG A 230 3.50 4.67 -37.60
CA ARG A 230 4.65 5.58 -37.60
C ARG A 230 4.45 6.61 -38.69
N LEU A 231 4.65 7.85 -38.35
CA LEU A 231 4.53 9.01 -39.25
C LEU A 231 5.85 9.25 -40.00
N ARG A 232 5.76 9.95 -41.13
CA ARG A 232 6.94 10.49 -41.80
C ARG A 232 7.53 11.65 -41.00
N ALA A 233 8.82 11.88 -41.12
CA ALA A 233 9.50 12.99 -40.45
C ALA A 233 8.83 14.33 -40.80
N GLY A 234 8.44 15.11 -39.78
CA GLY A 234 7.76 16.39 -39.93
C GLY A 234 6.24 16.33 -40.11
N ALA A 235 5.62 15.16 -40.10
CA ALA A 235 4.17 15.04 -40.16
C ALA A 235 3.53 15.42 -38.80
N ASP A 236 2.40 16.10 -38.84
CA ASP A 236 1.65 16.47 -37.65
C ASP A 236 0.56 15.44 -37.35
N ARG A 237 0.65 14.79 -36.17
CA ARG A 237 -0.31 13.79 -35.68
C ARG A 237 -1.76 14.29 -35.71
N THR A 238 -1.98 15.56 -35.31
CA THR A 238 -3.35 16.10 -35.20
C THR A 238 -4.01 16.29 -36.55
N THR A 239 -3.23 16.64 -37.55
CA THR A 239 -3.67 16.78 -38.93
C THR A 239 -4.02 15.41 -39.54
N VAL A 240 -3.14 14.40 -39.37
CA VAL A 240 -3.38 13.04 -39.86
C VAL A 240 -4.65 12.46 -39.24
N LEU A 241 -4.86 12.60 -37.94
CA LEU A 241 -6.05 12.09 -37.27
C LEU A 241 -7.34 12.76 -37.73
N ARG A 242 -7.29 14.05 -38.07
CA ARG A 242 -8.43 14.78 -38.61
C ARG A 242 -8.77 14.31 -40.04
N GLU A 243 -7.76 14.09 -40.87
CA GLU A 243 -7.91 13.64 -42.26
C GLU A 243 -8.40 12.19 -42.34
N LEU A 244 -7.98 11.31 -41.42
CA LEU A 244 -8.42 9.94 -41.36
C LEU A 244 -9.91 9.80 -40.99
N ALA A 245 -10.54 10.80 -40.39
CA ALA A 245 -11.95 10.80 -40.00
C ALA A 245 -12.37 9.45 -39.35
N LEU A 246 -11.77 9.16 -38.20
CA LEU A 246 -11.90 7.84 -37.55
C LEU A 246 -13.38 7.51 -37.27
N PRO A 247 -13.82 6.27 -37.53
CA PRO A 247 -15.14 5.79 -37.16
C PRO A 247 -15.40 5.89 -35.66
N ALA A 248 -16.68 6.00 -35.30
CA ALA A 248 -17.10 5.97 -33.90
C ALA A 248 -16.59 4.69 -33.21
N GLY A 249 -15.99 4.83 -32.03
CA GLY A 249 -15.44 3.71 -31.26
C GLY A 249 -13.97 3.42 -31.51
N ILE A 250 -13.31 4.07 -32.50
CA ILE A 250 -11.87 3.95 -32.72
C ILE A 250 -11.17 5.21 -32.24
N ARG A 251 -10.07 5.05 -31.51
CA ARG A 251 -9.35 6.16 -30.87
C ARG A 251 -7.85 6.06 -31.14
N ALA A 252 -7.21 7.22 -31.26
CA ALA A 252 -5.77 7.30 -31.33
C ALA A 252 -5.20 7.41 -29.92
N ALA A 253 -4.37 6.47 -29.52
CA ALA A 253 -3.67 6.43 -28.25
C ALA A 253 -2.16 6.61 -28.45
N ALA A 254 -1.48 7.24 -27.49
CA ALA A 254 -0.02 7.22 -27.46
C ALA A 254 0.47 5.90 -26.88
N PRO A 255 1.62 5.35 -27.34
CA PRO A 255 2.16 4.08 -26.84
C PRO A 255 2.38 4.08 -25.34
N ASP A 256 2.76 5.24 -24.77
CA ASP A 256 3.01 5.42 -23.35
C ASP A 256 1.74 5.56 -22.51
N GLU A 257 0.58 5.82 -23.12
CA GLU A 257 -0.69 5.97 -22.37
C GLU A 257 -1.09 4.70 -21.63
N ALA A 258 -0.76 3.52 -22.16
CA ALA A 258 -1.02 2.24 -21.46
C ALA A 258 -0.14 2.11 -20.21
N ALA A 259 1.15 2.43 -20.31
CA ALA A 259 2.06 2.44 -19.17
C ALA A 259 1.70 3.53 -18.16
N GLN A 260 1.30 4.69 -18.65
CA GLN A 260 0.86 5.84 -17.84
C GLN A 260 -0.46 5.56 -17.11
N ARG A 261 -1.42 4.88 -17.75
CA ARG A 261 -2.67 4.43 -17.11
C ARG A 261 -2.39 3.52 -15.92
N VAL A 262 -1.51 2.52 -16.07
CA VAL A 262 -1.11 1.64 -14.97
C VAL A 262 -0.34 2.40 -13.89
N SER A 263 0.54 3.33 -14.28
CA SER A 263 1.23 4.22 -13.34
C SER A 263 0.25 5.09 -12.54
N ASN A 264 -0.78 5.63 -13.17
CA ASN A 264 -1.82 6.42 -12.50
C ASN A 264 -2.63 5.58 -11.51
N VAL A 265 -3.01 4.37 -11.91
CA VAL A 265 -3.72 3.41 -11.06
C VAL A 265 -2.91 3.02 -9.82
N SER A 266 -1.63 2.74 -10.00
CA SER A 266 -0.73 2.39 -8.88
C SER A 266 -0.28 3.59 -8.06
N ARG A 267 -0.61 4.83 -8.48
CA ARG A 267 -0.18 6.07 -7.79
C ARG A 267 -0.70 6.14 -6.35
N ALA A 268 -1.98 5.91 -6.14
CA ALA A 268 -2.59 5.95 -4.81
C ALA A 268 -1.95 4.91 -3.88
N TYR A 269 -1.73 3.69 -4.37
CA TYR A 269 -1.06 2.64 -3.62
C TYR A 269 0.39 3.02 -3.26
N ARG A 270 1.16 3.56 -4.22
CA ARG A 270 2.53 4.03 -3.98
C ARG A 270 2.59 5.15 -2.95
N VAL A 271 1.72 6.15 -3.07
CA VAL A 271 1.67 7.28 -2.14
C VAL A 271 1.34 6.78 -0.74
N ASN A 272 0.37 5.89 -0.60
CA ASN A 272 0.00 5.31 0.69
C ASN A 272 1.18 4.55 1.33
N LEU A 273 1.87 3.70 0.58
CA LEU A 273 3.06 2.99 1.06
C LEU A 273 4.22 3.95 1.41
N THR A 274 4.41 5.01 0.64
CA THR A 274 5.43 6.04 0.92
C THR A 274 5.11 6.77 2.23
N VAL A 275 3.85 7.09 2.48
CA VAL A 275 3.44 7.73 3.73
C VAL A 275 3.63 6.80 4.91
N LEU A 276 3.26 5.52 4.79
CA LEU A 276 3.53 4.53 5.83
C LEU A 276 5.04 4.41 6.12
N ALA A 277 5.88 4.45 5.09
CA ALA A 277 7.33 4.47 5.24
C ALA A 277 7.85 5.73 5.95
N LEU A 278 7.29 6.91 5.64
CA LEU A 278 7.61 8.16 6.33
C LEU A 278 7.17 8.14 7.81
N VAL A 279 6.05 7.52 8.13
CA VAL A 279 5.60 7.32 9.52
C VAL A 279 6.57 6.40 10.29
N ALA A 280 7.09 5.34 9.65
CA ALA A 280 8.13 4.50 10.25
C ALA A 280 9.44 5.28 10.50
N LEU A 281 9.83 6.13 9.56
CA LEU A 281 10.99 7.01 9.72
C LEU A 281 10.78 8.03 10.86
N PHE A 282 9.58 8.57 10.99
CA PHE A 282 9.19 9.44 12.11
C PHE A 282 9.32 8.74 13.45
N THR A 283 8.85 7.49 13.58
CA THR A 283 9.03 6.70 14.81
C THR A 283 10.52 6.49 15.13
N GLY A 284 11.34 6.24 14.10
CA GLY A 284 12.80 6.19 14.23
C GLY A 284 13.41 7.50 14.75
N ALA A 285 13.01 8.63 14.17
CA ALA A 285 13.45 9.96 14.62
C ALA A 285 13.04 10.26 16.06
N PHE A 286 11.82 9.87 16.45
CA PHE A 286 11.35 10.03 17.82
C PHE A 286 12.15 9.18 18.82
N LEU A 287 12.55 7.96 18.45
CA LEU A 287 13.39 7.14 19.31
C LEU A 287 14.80 7.72 19.44
N VAL A 288 15.38 8.26 18.38
CA VAL A 288 16.63 9.01 18.42
C VAL A 288 16.52 10.19 19.38
N PHE A 289 15.43 10.97 19.29
CA PHE A 289 15.13 12.04 20.23
C PHE A 289 15.12 11.56 21.69
N SER A 290 14.40 10.47 21.97
CA SER A 290 14.28 9.92 23.33
C SER A 290 15.65 9.48 23.89
N ILE A 291 16.44 8.77 23.08
CA ILE A 291 17.76 8.26 23.48
C ILE A 291 18.76 9.41 23.68
N LEU A 292 18.78 10.37 22.78
CA LEU A 292 19.71 11.50 22.87
C LEU A 292 19.32 12.46 23.99
N SER A 293 18.03 12.69 24.24
CA SER A 293 17.55 13.47 25.40
C SER A 293 18.10 12.91 26.70
N LEU A 294 18.05 11.59 26.84
CA LEU A 294 18.60 10.89 27.98
C LEU A 294 20.14 10.95 28.05
N SER A 295 20.80 10.80 26.89
CA SER A 295 22.27 10.90 26.80
C SER A 295 22.75 12.27 27.26
N VAL A 296 22.10 13.34 26.76
CA VAL A 296 22.43 14.71 27.15
C VAL A 296 22.16 14.95 28.63
N ALA A 297 21.02 14.45 29.16
CA ALA A 297 20.70 14.60 30.58
C ALA A 297 21.76 13.93 31.47
N LYS A 298 22.25 12.74 31.14
CA LYS A 298 23.31 12.06 31.91
C LYS A 298 24.69 12.73 31.79
N ARG A 299 24.96 13.38 30.68
CA ARG A 299 26.23 14.04 30.37
C ARG A 299 26.22 15.53 30.76
N GLN A 300 25.18 16.01 31.43
CA GLN A 300 25.08 17.41 31.86
C GLN A 300 26.31 17.90 32.64
N PRO A 301 26.87 17.16 33.64
CA PRO A 301 28.10 17.59 34.33
C PRO A 301 29.31 17.68 33.43
N GLN A 302 29.48 16.72 32.51
CA GLN A 302 30.58 16.72 31.52
C GLN A 302 30.43 17.89 30.54
N LEU A 303 29.23 18.12 29.99
CA LEU A 303 28.94 19.24 29.08
C LEU A 303 29.09 20.61 29.82
N ALA A 304 28.79 20.68 31.11
CA ALA A 304 29.00 21.86 31.95
C ALA A 304 30.51 22.10 32.13
N LEU A 305 31.29 21.06 32.46
CA LEU A 305 32.75 21.16 32.60
C LEU A 305 33.40 21.62 31.27
N LEU A 306 33.00 21.10 30.15
CA LEU A 306 33.48 21.59 28.85
C LEU A 306 33.11 23.05 28.61
N GLY A 307 31.95 23.50 29.11
CA GLY A 307 31.57 24.92 29.10
C GLY A 307 32.50 25.80 29.97
N VAL A 308 32.92 25.31 31.12
CA VAL A 308 33.93 26.00 31.98
C VAL A 308 35.32 26.03 31.33
N LEU A 309 35.67 24.99 30.63
CA LEU A 309 36.91 24.90 29.84
C LEU A 309 36.89 25.74 28.56
N GLY A 310 35.78 26.46 28.27
CA GLY A 310 35.72 27.44 27.20
C GLY A 310 34.88 27.03 26.00
N LEU A 311 34.26 25.81 25.98
CA LEU A 311 33.35 25.44 24.90
C LEU A 311 32.08 26.31 24.94
N SER A 312 31.82 26.99 23.84
CA SER A 312 30.63 27.79 23.64
C SER A 312 29.33 26.92 23.58
N GLY A 313 28.17 27.53 23.83
CA GLY A 313 26.89 26.83 23.65
C GLY A 313 26.68 26.30 22.23
N ALA A 314 27.15 27.05 21.22
CA ALA A 314 27.03 26.62 19.81
C ALA A 314 27.89 25.39 19.50
N GLU A 315 29.07 25.27 20.11
CA GLU A 315 29.96 24.12 19.96
C GLU A 315 29.37 22.87 20.63
N ARG A 316 28.72 23.00 21.78
CA ARG A 316 28.03 21.92 22.46
C ARG A 316 26.80 21.45 21.65
N LEU A 317 26.05 22.38 21.05
CA LEU A 317 24.96 22.05 20.11
C LEU A 317 25.49 21.29 18.91
N ALA A 318 26.58 21.78 18.29
CA ALA A 318 27.20 21.16 17.13
C ALA A 318 27.72 19.74 17.44
N LEU A 319 28.28 19.51 18.63
CA LEU A 319 28.74 18.20 19.07
C LEU A 319 27.61 17.18 19.14
N VAL A 320 26.48 17.51 19.76
CA VAL A 320 25.33 16.61 19.88
C VAL A 320 24.68 16.37 18.51
N LEU A 321 24.59 17.39 17.65
CA LEU A 321 24.10 17.20 16.28
C LEU A 321 25.04 16.35 15.43
N ALA A 322 26.35 16.46 15.60
CA ALA A 322 27.32 15.62 14.93
C ALA A 322 27.22 14.15 15.36
N GLU A 323 26.99 13.89 16.66
CA GLU A 323 26.71 12.55 17.18
C GLU A 323 25.43 11.99 16.54
N SER A 324 24.36 12.80 16.44
CA SER A 324 23.11 12.43 15.77
C SER A 324 23.31 12.11 14.29
N ALA A 325 24.08 12.96 13.59
CA ALA A 325 24.38 12.77 12.18
C ALA A 325 25.20 11.49 11.93
N LEU A 326 26.16 11.19 12.82
CA LEU A 326 26.96 9.97 12.74
C LEU A 326 26.11 8.71 12.92
N LEU A 327 25.25 8.69 13.95
CA LEU A 327 24.30 7.60 14.18
C LEU A 327 23.33 7.47 13.01
N GLY A 328 22.85 8.61 12.49
CA GLY A 328 22.00 8.67 11.31
C GLY A 328 22.69 8.11 10.07
N ALA A 329 23.93 8.48 9.79
CA ALA A 329 24.69 8.02 8.64
C ALA A 329 24.94 6.50 8.68
N VAL A 330 25.45 6.00 9.83
CA VAL A 330 25.67 4.56 10.00
C VAL A 330 24.38 3.78 9.92
N GLY A 331 23.31 4.27 10.60
CA GLY A 331 21.99 3.66 10.56
C GLY A 331 21.37 3.66 9.15
N SER A 332 21.57 4.74 8.39
CA SER A 332 21.11 4.82 7.01
C SER A 332 21.82 3.83 6.09
N VAL A 333 23.14 3.71 6.19
CA VAL A 333 23.91 2.72 5.39
C VAL A 333 23.45 1.31 5.69
N LEU A 334 23.36 0.93 6.97
CA LEU A 334 22.84 -0.38 7.39
C LEU A 334 21.39 -0.57 6.96
N GLY A 335 20.60 0.49 7.02
CA GLY A 335 19.19 0.50 6.58
C GLY A 335 19.03 0.27 5.08
N LEU A 336 19.88 0.89 4.25
CA LEU A 336 19.89 0.67 2.80
C LEU A 336 20.28 -0.78 2.46
N VAL A 337 21.31 -1.33 3.11
CA VAL A 337 21.71 -2.73 2.92
C VAL A 337 20.60 -3.69 3.33
N LEU A 338 20.04 -3.52 4.53
CA LEU A 338 18.95 -4.35 5.03
C LEU A 338 17.69 -4.20 4.16
N GLY A 339 17.36 -2.96 3.75
CA GLY A 339 16.20 -2.66 2.90
C GLY A 339 16.31 -3.32 1.52
N THR A 340 17.50 -3.32 0.92
CA THR A 340 17.76 -4.04 -0.34
C THR A 340 17.56 -5.55 -0.16
N GLY A 341 18.08 -6.12 0.94
CA GLY A 341 17.89 -7.54 1.26
C GLY A 341 16.42 -7.91 1.48
N LEU A 342 15.68 -7.06 2.21
CA LEU A 342 14.23 -7.25 2.43
C LEU A 342 13.43 -7.15 1.13
N ALA A 343 13.78 -6.19 0.25
CA ALA A 343 13.14 -6.06 -1.06
C ALA A 343 13.40 -7.30 -1.93
N ALA A 344 14.63 -7.78 -1.99
CA ALA A 344 15.00 -8.99 -2.73
C ALA A 344 14.25 -10.22 -2.22
N LEU A 345 14.15 -10.37 -0.89
CA LEU A 345 13.42 -11.45 -0.25
C LEU A 345 11.92 -11.36 -0.55
N ALA A 346 11.33 -10.17 -0.42
CA ALA A 346 9.92 -9.94 -0.70
C ALA A 346 9.56 -10.25 -2.16
N LEU A 347 10.35 -9.77 -3.12
CA LEU A 347 10.14 -10.06 -4.54
C LEU A 347 10.23 -11.56 -4.86
N ARG A 348 11.13 -12.30 -4.19
CA ARG A 348 11.22 -13.76 -4.34
C ARG A 348 10.04 -14.50 -3.71
N LEU A 349 9.60 -14.12 -2.52
CA LEU A 349 8.53 -14.79 -1.79
C LEU A 349 7.14 -14.49 -2.37
N LEU A 350 6.94 -13.27 -2.87
CA LEU A 350 5.65 -12.84 -3.43
C LEU A 350 5.47 -13.28 -4.89
N ALA A 351 6.52 -13.79 -5.55
CA ALA A 351 6.51 -14.47 -6.86
C ALA A 351 5.48 -13.90 -7.86
N GLY A 352 5.54 -12.59 -8.12
CA GLY A 352 4.79 -11.96 -9.20
C GLY A 352 3.39 -11.47 -8.89
N ASP A 353 2.88 -11.61 -7.66
CA ASP A 353 1.65 -10.94 -7.24
C ASP A 353 1.91 -10.09 -5.99
N LEU A 354 2.16 -8.81 -6.20
CA LEU A 354 2.43 -7.82 -5.15
C LEU A 354 1.16 -7.35 -4.42
N GLY A 355 0.06 -8.07 -4.60
CA GLY A 355 -1.22 -7.80 -3.97
C GLY A 355 -2.15 -6.92 -4.84
N GLY A 356 -3.43 -7.29 -4.85
CA GLY A 356 -4.48 -6.52 -5.53
C GLY A 356 -4.61 -6.75 -7.04
N GLY A 357 -3.91 -7.71 -7.62
CA GLY A 357 -4.05 -8.04 -9.06
C GLY A 357 -3.49 -6.97 -10.02
N TYR A 358 -2.69 -6.01 -9.53
CA TYR A 358 -2.11 -4.95 -10.37
C TYR A 358 -1.09 -5.46 -11.38
N PHE A 359 -0.38 -6.58 -11.07
CA PHE A 359 0.72 -7.09 -11.87
C PHE A 359 0.65 -8.62 -12.03
N PRO A 360 -0.44 -9.17 -12.58
CA PRO A 360 -0.58 -10.63 -12.69
C PRO A 360 0.47 -11.20 -13.63
N GLY A 361 1.19 -12.22 -13.17
CA GLY A 361 2.08 -13.03 -14.01
C GLY A 361 3.46 -12.43 -14.31
N VAL A 362 3.84 -11.32 -13.71
CA VAL A 362 5.18 -10.71 -13.82
C VAL A 362 6.02 -11.05 -12.60
N ALA A 363 7.21 -11.62 -12.80
CA ALA A 363 8.19 -11.84 -11.73
C ALA A 363 9.26 -10.74 -11.79
N PRO A 364 9.10 -9.64 -11.03
CA PRO A 364 9.99 -8.49 -11.16
C PRO A 364 11.39 -8.81 -10.64
N ALA A 365 12.41 -8.48 -11.43
CA ALA A 365 13.80 -8.48 -11.01
C ALA A 365 14.07 -7.24 -10.15
N LEU A 366 14.87 -7.39 -9.08
CA LEU A 366 15.25 -6.28 -8.23
C LEU A 366 16.06 -5.25 -9.04
N GLN A 367 15.54 -4.04 -9.13
CA GLN A 367 16.25 -2.90 -9.71
C GLN A 367 16.72 -1.96 -8.59
N PHE A 368 18.04 -1.80 -8.45
CA PHE A 368 18.61 -0.89 -7.47
C PHE A 368 18.63 0.54 -8.02
N ASP A 369 17.94 1.45 -7.31
CA ASP A 369 17.90 2.87 -7.65
C ASP A 369 18.88 3.65 -6.75
N THR A 370 19.99 4.09 -7.33
CA THR A 370 21.03 4.87 -6.64
C THR A 370 20.54 6.24 -6.21
N GLY A 371 19.66 6.88 -7.00
CA GLY A 371 19.05 8.16 -6.66
C GLY A 371 18.16 8.06 -5.43
N ALA A 372 17.27 7.07 -5.42
CA ALA A 372 16.44 6.79 -4.27
C ALA A 372 17.27 6.39 -3.04
N ALA A 373 18.32 5.57 -3.18
CA ALA A 373 19.22 5.23 -2.08
C ALA A 373 19.81 6.48 -1.43
N ALA A 374 20.28 7.45 -2.24
CA ALA A 374 20.79 8.72 -1.73
C ALA A 374 19.70 9.52 -1.00
N VAL A 375 18.49 9.61 -1.56
CA VAL A 375 17.37 10.35 -0.94
C VAL A 375 16.97 9.71 0.39
N TYR A 376 16.73 8.40 0.45
CA TYR A 376 16.35 7.71 1.69
C TYR A 376 17.48 7.68 2.72
N GLY A 377 18.72 7.58 2.28
CA GLY A 377 19.90 7.73 3.14
C GLY A 377 19.97 9.10 3.79
N LEU A 378 19.79 10.17 3.01
CA LEU A 378 19.74 11.56 3.52
C LEU A 378 18.54 11.79 4.44
N LEU A 379 17.36 11.24 4.12
CA LEU A 379 16.18 11.31 4.97
C LEU A 379 16.41 10.63 6.33
N GLY A 380 17.13 9.50 6.38
CA GLY A 380 17.50 8.86 7.64
C GLY A 380 18.44 9.71 8.47
N VAL A 381 19.45 10.34 7.86
CA VAL A 381 20.33 11.30 8.54
C VAL A 381 19.55 12.51 9.02
N ALA A 382 18.66 13.07 8.19
CA ALA A 382 17.82 14.21 8.54
C ALA A 382 16.88 13.88 9.71
N ALA A 383 16.26 12.70 9.69
CA ALA A 383 15.40 12.22 10.77
C ALA A 383 16.18 12.11 12.10
N ALA A 384 17.40 11.58 12.07
CA ALA A 384 18.28 11.51 13.24
C ALA A 384 18.68 12.90 13.74
N MET A 385 18.99 13.84 12.84
CA MET A 385 19.29 15.23 13.20
C MET A 385 18.10 15.96 13.79
N VAL A 386 16.89 15.79 13.20
CA VAL A 386 15.64 16.34 13.73
C VAL A 386 15.35 15.78 15.13
N GLY A 387 15.49 14.47 15.33
CA GLY A 387 15.38 13.83 16.64
C GLY A 387 16.41 14.37 17.64
N GLY A 388 17.65 14.62 17.19
CA GLY A 388 18.73 15.18 18.01
C GLY A 388 18.65 16.68 18.30
N TRP A 389 17.80 17.42 17.59
CA TRP A 389 17.75 18.89 17.65
C TRP A 389 17.36 19.45 19.04
N LEU A 390 16.29 18.92 19.63
CA LEU A 390 15.84 19.37 20.95
C LEU A 390 16.83 19.05 22.06
N PRO A 391 17.40 17.82 22.15
CA PRO A 391 18.49 17.50 23.07
C PRO A 391 19.73 18.40 22.88
N ALA A 392 20.10 18.66 21.63
CA ALA A 392 21.22 19.55 21.32
C ALA A 392 20.98 20.99 21.79
N ARG A 393 19.75 21.50 21.63
CA ARG A 393 19.34 22.80 22.19
C ARG A 393 19.36 22.82 23.72
N ALA A 394 18.97 21.73 24.37
CA ALA A 394 19.09 21.63 25.83
C ALA A 394 20.58 21.71 26.25
N ALA A 395 21.46 21.01 25.57
CA ALA A 395 22.91 21.09 25.80
C ALA A 395 23.50 22.51 25.57
N GLN A 396 22.99 23.22 24.56
CA GLN A 396 23.37 24.60 24.25
C GLN A 396 23.03 25.56 25.40
N ARG A 397 21.83 25.42 25.99
CA ARG A 397 21.28 26.34 27.01
C ARG A 397 21.72 25.99 28.42
N LEU A 398 22.49 24.95 28.63
CA LEU A 398 22.96 24.49 29.92
C LEU A 398 23.82 25.58 30.58
N ALA A 399 23.44 26.00 31.76
CA ALA A 399 24.21 26.95 32.58
C ALA A 399 25.30 26.20 33.38
N PRO A 400 26.60 26.36 33.06
CA PRO A 400 27.66 25.50 33.63
C PRO A 400 27.71 25.56 35.15
N ALA A 401 27.55 26.73 35.74
CA ALA A 401 27.63 26.91 37.17
C ALA A 401 26.48 26.22 37.97
N GLN A 402 25.30 26.19 37.43
CA GLN A 402 24.13 25.49 38.01
C GLN A 402 24.25 23.98 37.88
N ALA A 403 24.69 23.48 36.71
CA ALA A 403 24.85 22.07 36.48
C ALA A 403 25.97 21.44 37.35
N LEU A 404 27.06 22.14 37.61
CA LEU A 404 28.12 21.68 38.50
C LEU A 404 27.74 21.68 39.98
N LYS A 405 26.81 22.54 40.38
CA LYS A 405 26.24 22.57 41.77
C LYS A 405 25.17 21.53 42.01
N GLY A 406 24.87 20.66 41.02
CA GLY A 406 23.76 19.69 41.10
C GLY A 406 22.37 20.33 41.12
N LEU A 407 22.28 21.65 40.99
CA LEU A 407 21.07 22.40 40.81
C LEU A 407 20.66 22.25 39.33
N SER A 408 20.29 21.05 38.93
CA SER A 408 19.66 20.83 37.63
C SER A 408 18.44 21.75 37.60
N ALA A 409 18.34 22.61 36.61
CA ALA A 409 17.14 23.39 36.38
C ALA A 409 15.98 22.40 36.19
N ASP A 410 15.18 22.19 37.23
CA ASP A 410 13.88 21.54 37.17
C ASP A 410 12.98 22.42 36.30
N GLY A 411 13.04 22.19 35.03
CA GLY A 411 12.26 22.92 34.05
C GLY A 411 13.04 23.28 32.80
N ALA A 412 13.33 22.29 31.91
CA ALA A 412 13.33 22.64 30.48
C ALA A 412 11.99 23.32 30.21
N PRO A 413 11.96 24.57 29.66
CA PRO A 413 10.70 25.23 29.39
C PRO A 413 9.83 24.31 28.58
N ALA A 414 8.76 23.81 29.18
CA ALA A 414 7.73 23.10 28.45
C ALA A 414 7.34 24.04 27.31
N GLY A 415 7.36 23.56 26.06
CA GLY A 415 6.91 24.33 24.91
C GLY A 415 5.53 24.93 25.25
N PRO A 416 5.10 26.01 24.59
CA PRO A 416 3.86 26.64 24.92
C PRO A 416 2.71 25.62 24.83
N ALA A 417 1.94 25.49 25.94
CA ALA A 417 0.90 24.46 26.09
C ALA A 417 -0.18 24.47 24.99
N TRP A 418 -0.32 25.58 24.25
CA TRP A 418 -1.29 25.73 23.15
C TRP A 418 -0.88 25.03 21.84
N VAL A 419 0.40 24.66 21.65
CA VAL A 419 0.91 24.04 20.41
C VAL A 419 0.27 22.68 20.17
N GLY A 420 0.13 21.85 21.21
CA GLY A 420 -0.51 20.54 21.09
C GLY A 420 -1.96 20.65 20.61
N PRO A 421 -2.85 21.37 21.33
CA PRO A 421 -4.23 21.60 20.90
C PRO A 421 -4.35 22.24 19.51
N LEU A 422 -3.48 23.18 19.17
CA LEU A 422 -3.48 23.80 17.84
C LEU A 422 -3.18 22.79 16.73
N LEU A 423 -2.18 21.92 16.93
CA LEU A 423 -1.85 20.87 15.98
C LEU A 423 -2.98 19.84 15.85
N LEU A 424 -3.62 19.45 16.94
CA LEU A 424 -4.79 18.56 16.91
C LEU A 424 -5.94 19.20 16.12
N MET A 425 -6.24 20.47 16.35
CA MET A 425 -7.27 21.21 15.62
C MET A 425 -6.90 21.35 14.14
N ALA A 426 -5.66 21.69 13.81
CA ALA A 426 -5.17 21.74 12.44
C ALA A 426 -5.30 20.38 11.76
N GLY A 427 -4.99 19.29 12.47
CA GLY A 427 -5.18 17.93 11.98
C GLY A 427 -6.65 17.64 11.63
N VAL A 428 -7.59 17.99 12.50
CA VAL A 428 -9.02 17.80 12.23
C VAL A 428 -9.48 18.63 11.03
N VAL A 429 -9.07 19.90 10.93
CA VAL A 429 -9.44 20.77 9.81
C VAL A 429 -8.87 20.23 8.48
N LEU A 430 -7.59 19.80 8.47
CA LEU A 430 -6.96 19.24 7.28
C LEU A 430 -7.60 17.91 6.83
N ALA A 431 -8.18 17.15 7.74
CA ALA A 431 -8.92 15.93 7.39
C ALA A 431 -10.17 16.20 6.54
N LEU A 432 -10.74 17.40 6.61
CA LEU A 432 -11.93 17.80 5.85
C LEU A 432 -11.60 18.35 4.46
N VAL A 433 -10.32 18.54 4.13
CA VAL A 433 -9.90 19.08 2.83
C VAL A 433 -9.96 17.97 1.77
N PRO A 434 -10.57 18.25 0.59
CA PRO A 434 -10.63 17.27 -0.50
C PRO A 434 -9.23 16.96 -1.08
N PRO A 435 -9.07 15.83 -1.79
CA PRO A 435 -7.81 15.47 -2.42
C PRO A 435 -7.44 16.46 -3.53
N VAL A 436 -6.14 16.72 -3.71
CA VAL A 436 -5.61 17.56 -4.79
C VAL A 436 -4.92 16.64 -5.82
N ALA A 437 -5.36 16.68 -7.07
CA ALA A 437 -4.87 15.80 -8.15
C ALA A 437 -4.91 14.29 -7.78
N ASP A 438 -6.01 13.85 -7.19
CA ASP A 438 -6.27 12.48 -6.70
C ASP A 438 -5.27 12.00 -5.63
N ILE A 439 -4.54 12.91 -4.98
CA ILE A 439 -3.63 12.59 -3.89
C ILE A 439 -4.16 13.24 -2.60
N PRO A 440 -4.40 12.49 -1.52
CA PRO A 440 -4.91 13.01 -0.25
C PRO A 440 -3.81 13.64 0.61
N LEU A 441 -3.05 14.60 0.06
CA LEU A 441 -1.93 15.24 0.77
C LEU A 441 -2.36 15.89 2.09
N ALA A 442 -3.51 16.57 2.10
CA ALA A 442 -4.05 17.21 3.30
C ALA A 442 -4.38 16.17 4.38
N ALA A 443 -4.94 15.02 4.01
CA ALA A 443 -5.26 13.94 4.93
C ALA A 443 -3.99 13.31 5.55
N TYR A 444 -2.91 13.19 4.79
CA TYR A 444 -1.63 12.71 5.34
C TYR A 444 -0.99 13.72 6.30
N VAL A 445 -1.03 15.00 5.96
CA VAL A 445 -0.58 16.08 6.87
C VAL A 445 -1.45 16.12 8.12
N SER A 446 -2.76 15.88 7.99
CA SER A 446 -3.68 15.71 9.12
C SER A 446 -3.21 14.62 10.09
N VAL A 447 -2.88 13.42 9.59
CA VAL A 447 -2.35 12.32 10.43
C VAL A 447 -1.07 12.74 11.14
N ALA A 448 -0.14 13.42 10.43
CA ALA A 448 1.09 13.92 11.04
C ALA A 448 0.81 14.96 12.13
N CYS A 449 -0.11 15.91 11.88
CA CYS A 449 -0.52 16.92 12.85
C CYS A 449 -1.19 16.30 14.09
N LEU A 450 -2.05 15.27 13.91
CA LEU A 450 -2.68 14.54 15.01
C LEU A 450 -1.63 13.82 15.86
N LEU A 451 -0.68 13.11 15.24
CA LEU A 451 0.39 12.41 15.96
C LEU A 451 1.28 13.39 16.72
N LEU A 452 1.78 14.44 16.06
CA LEU A 452 2.63 15.46 16.70
C LEU A 452 1.87 16.23 17.80
N GLY A 453 0.63 16.60 17.53
CA GLY A 453 -0.25 17.31 18.47
C GLY A 453 -0.58 16.44 19.69
N GLY A 454 -0.90 15.16 19.48
CA GLY A 454 -1.14 14.21 20.55
C GLY A 454 0.09 14.01 21.44
N ILE A 455 1.27 13.85 20.83
CA ILE A 455 2.55 13.76 21.57
C ILE A 455 2.82 15.06 22.36
N ALA A 456 2.58 16.22 21.74
CA ALA A 456 2.76 17.51 22.43
C ALA A 456 1.76 17.72 23.59
N CYS A 457 0.59 17.07 23.55
CA CYS A 457 -0.39 17.08 24.63
C CYS A 457 -0.08 16.09 25.76
N VAL A 458 0.87 15.16 25.62
CA VAL A 458 1.21 14.15 26.64
C VAL A 458 1.48 14.77 28.03
N PRO A 459 2.24 15.88 28.19
CA PRO A 459 2.46 16.48 29.50
C PRO A 459 1.16 16.86 30.23
N VAL A 460 0.21 17.43 29.49
CA VAL A 460 -1.09 17.84 29.98
C VAL A 460 -1.96 16.62 30.29
N GLY A 461 -2.01 15.65 29.36
CA GLY A 461 -2.77 14.42 29.52
C GLY A 461 -2.30 13.59 30.73
N VAL A 462 -0.98 13.43 30.89
CA VAL A 462 -0.40 12.74 32.06
C VAL A 462 -0.74 13.45 33.33
N ALA A 463 -0.63 14.81 33.39
CA ALA A 463 -0.99 15.59 34.55
C ALA A 463 -2.46 15.41 34.93
N ALA A 464 -3.37 15.43 33.95
CA ALA A 464 -4.81 15.24 34.19
C ALA A 464 -5.12 13.80 34.66
N LEU A 465 -4.55 12.77 34.02
CA LEU A 465 -4.77 11.37 34.41
C LEU A 465 -4.24 11.08 35.82
N LEU A 466 -3.00 11.48 36.11
CA LEU A 466 -2.41 11.26 37.45
C LEU A 466 -3.12 12.08 38.52
N GLY A 467 -3.60 13.28 38.20
CA GLY A 467 -4.41 14.09 39.13
C GLY A 467 -5.72 13.43 39.53
N GLY A 468 -6.33 12.66 38.61
CA GLY A 468 -7.59 11.94 38.82
C GLY A 468 -7.48 10.65 39.64
N ILE A 469 -6.27 10.12 39.87
CA ILE A 469 -6.09 8.86 40.62
C ILE A 469 -6.36 9.14 42.10
N ALA A 470 -7.34 8.46 42.71
CA ALA A 470 -7.56 8.53 44.14
C ALA A 470 -6.35 7.98 44.92
N PRO A 471 -5.96 8.54 46.06
CA PRO A 471 -4.80 8.06 46.81
C PRO A 471 -5.04 6.63 47.30
N PRO A 472 -4.11 5.69 46.95
CA PRO A 472 -4.27 4.30 47.38
C PRO A 472 -4.11 4.14 48.90
N ARG A 473 -4.81 3.15 49.46
CA ARG A 473 -4.72 2.84 50.92
C ARG A 473 -3.39 2.16 51.31
N ASN A 474 -2.71 1.53 50.37
CA ASN A 474 -1.43 0.89 50.62
C ASN A 474 -0.30 1.92 50.58
N ALA A 475 0.54 1.98 51.61
CA ALA A 475 1.63 2.94 51.73
C ALA A 475 2.66 2.88 50.60
N LEU A 476 2.99 1.68 50.10
CA LEU A 476 3.91 1.51 48.95
C LEU A 476 3.28 1.98 47.64
N ALA A 477 2.01 1.69 47.42
CA ALA A 477 1.27 2.16 46.26
C ALA A 477 1.06 3.70 46.30
N LEU A 478 0.77 4.25 47.47
CA LEU A 478 0.67 5.70 47.68
C LEU A 478 2.00 6.36 47.35
N LEU A 479 3.11 5.86 47.92
CA LEU A 479 4.45 6.38 47.61
C LEU A 479 4.74 6.33 46.10
N ALA A 480 4.41 5.24 45.41
CA ALA A 480 4.62 5.10 43.97
C ALA A 480 3.80 6.12 43.16
N VAL A 481 2.51 6.29 43.49
CA VAL A 481 1.63 7.25 42.80
C VAL A 481 2.06 8.69 43.05
N GLU A 482 2.37 9.07 44.32
CA GLU A 482 2.82 10.43 44.60
C GLU A 482 4.19 10.74 43.96
N ARG A 483 5.10 9.77 43.92
CA ARG A 483 6.33 9.88 43.14
C ARG A 483 6.07 10.08 41.65
N ALA A 484 5.16 9.30 41.09
CA ALA A 484 4.77 9.42 39.67
C ALA A 484 4.19 10.82 39.37
N ARG A 485 3.42 11.41 40.29
CA ARG A 485 2.89 12.77 40.16
C ARG A 485 3.98 13.83 40.20
N HIS A 486 4.91 13.74 41.16
CA HIS A 486 6.00 14.72 41.31
C HIS A 486 7.00 14.68 40.15
N GLN A 487 7.27 13.52 39.62
CA GLN A 487 8.26 13.32 38.57
C GLN A 487 7.67 13.27 37.14
N ARG A 488 6.46 13.82 36.98
CA ARG A 488 5.72 13.82 35.70
C ARG A 488 6.54 14.38 34.51
N HIS A 489 7.38 15.39 34.74
CA HIS A 489 8.19 15.98 33.68
C HIS A 489 9.23 15.01 33.09
N THR A 490 9.87 14.22 33.92
CA THR A 490 10.84 13.20 33.49
C THR A 490 10.12 12.02 32.84
N ALA A 491 8.97 11.63 33.35
CA ALA A 491 8.13 10.56 32.83
C ALA A 491 7.54 10.89 31.44
N THR A 492 7.27 12.16 31.17
CA THR A 492 6.62 12.61 29.93
C THR A 492 7.34 12.11 28.68
N ILE A 493 8.68 12.09 28.66
CA ILE A 493 9.45 11.62 27.50
C ILE A 493 9.21 10.12 27.26
N ALA A 494 9.21 9.31 28.34
CA ALA A 494 8.95 7.89 28.23
C ALA A 494 7.50 7.61 27.80
N VAL A 495 6.54 8.31 28.43
CA VAL A 495 5.12 8.19 28.09
C VAL A 495 4.85 8.63 26.64
N ALA A 496 5.49 9.71 26.18
CA ALA A 496 5.39 10.17 24.80
C ALA A 496 5.86 9.10 23.81
N GLY A 497 6.92 8.34 24.15
CA GLY A 497 7.36 7.18 23.34
C GLY A 497 6.32 6.07 23.28
N VAL A 498 5.67 5.77 24.39
CA VAL A 498 4.55 4.81 24.45
C VAL A 498 3.41 5.30 23.55
N VAL A 499 3.01 6.56 23.70
CA VAL A 499 1.91 7.16 22.94
C VAL A 499 2.21 7.11 21.43
N ALA A 500 3.41 7.52 21.02
CA ALA A 500 3.80 7.55 19.61
C ALA A 500 3.75 6.16 18.95
N SER A 501 4.31 5.13 19.63
CA SER A 501 4.36 3.78 19.08
C SER A 501 3.01 3.06 19.14
N LEU A 502 2.30 3.18 20.25
CA LEU A 502 1.02 2.50 20.44
C LEU A 502 -0.08 3.12 19.57
N SER A 503 -0.11 4.45 19.43
CA SER A 503 -1.12 5.10 18.58
C SER A 503 -1.02 4.65 17.14
N LEU A 504 0.19 4.50 16.60
CA LEU A 504 0.40 3.97 15.27
C LEU A 504 -0.02 2.49 15.17
N ALA A 505 0.37 1.66 16.15
CA ALA A 505 0.00 0.24 16.17
C ALA A 505 -1.53 0.06 16.26
N VAL A 506 -2.22 0.86 17.07
CA VAL A 506 -3.68 0.89 17.18
C VAL A 506 -4.31 1.30 15.86
N ALA A 507 -3.84 2.41 15.25
CA ALA A 507 -4.38 2.93 14.01
C ALA A 507 -4.29 1.90 12.87
N LEU A 508 -3.14 1.25 12.72
CA LEU A 508 -2.94 0.18 11.73
C LEU A 508 -3.79 -1.06 12.03
N THR A 509 -3.90 -1.45 13.31
CA THR A 509 -4.73 -2.59 13.72
C THR A 509 -6.20 -2.37 13.37
N VAL A 510 -6.73 -1.19 13.66
CA VAL A 510 -8.11 -0.81 13.34
C VAL A 510 -8.31 -0.76 11.83
N MET A 511 -7.40 -0.13 11.08
CA MET A 511 -7.48 -0.02 9.62
C MET A 511 -7.55 -1.41 8.96
N VAL A 512 -6.63 -2.32 9.33
CA VAL A 512 -6.60 -3.67 8.74
C VAL A 512 -7.81 -4.51 9.15
N ALA A 513 -8.26 -4.40 10.40
CA ALA A 513 -9.45 -5.10 10.87
C ALA A 513 -10.72 -4.61 10.16
N SER A 514 -10.88 -3.28 10.03
CA SER A 514 -12.01 -2.65 9.33
C SER A 514 -12.07 -3.07 7.86
N PHE A 515 -10.92 -3.07 7.19
CA PHE A 515 -10.86 -3.51 5.80
C PHE A 515 -11.22 -4.98 5.64
N ARG A 516 -10.61 -5.87 6.45
CA ARG A 516 -10.86 -7.32 6.37
C ARG A 516 -12.32 -7.66 6.64
N ASP A 517 -12.92 -6.99 7.62
CA ASP A 517 -14.34 -7.16 7.95
C ASP A 517 -15.25 -6.70 6.81
N SER A 518 -14.98 -5.50 6.28
CA SER A 518 -15.74 -4.93 5.16
C SER A 518 -15.66 -5.81 3.90
N VAL A 519 -14.47 -6.36 3.60
CA VAL A 519 -14.30 -7.31 2.48
C VAL A 519 -15.05 -8.62 2.75
N THR A 520 -15.04 -9.12 3.99
CA THR A 520 -15.75 -10.35 4.34
C THR A 520 -17.26 -10.17 4.16
N GLN A 521 -17.84 -9.10 4.68
CA GLN A 521 -19.26 -8.78 4.53
C GLN A 521 -19.64 -8.56 3.06
N TRP A 522 -18.76 -7.91 2.30
CA TRP A 522 -18.95 -7.73 0.86
C TRP A 522 -18.97 -9.07 0.12
N LEU A 523 -18.02 -9.98 0.42
CA LEU A 523 -17.99 -11.32 -0.17
C LEU A 523 -19.25 -12.12 0.17
N ASP A 524 -19.78 -11.99 1.40
CA ASP A 524 -21.02 -12.65 1.83
C ASP A 524 -22.24 -12.19 1.01
N THR A 525 -22.27 -10.90 0.63
CA THR A 525 -23.36 -10.33 -0.19
C THR A 525 -23.19 -10.64 -1.67
N VAL A 526 -21.98 -10.59 -2.19
CA VAL A 526 -21.70 -10.75 -3.64
C VAL A 526 -21.65 -12.23 -4.05
N LEU A 527 -21.34 -13.14 -3.12
CA LEU A 527 -21.21 -14.58 -3.36
C LEU A 527 -22.25 -15.40 -2.58
N PRO A 528 -23.56 -15.21 -2.83
CA PRO A 528 -24.61 -15.87 -2.06
C PRO A 528 -24.87 -17.34 -2.48
N ALA A 529 -24.34 -17.80 -3.63
CA ALA A 529 -24.54 -19.16 -4.12
C ALA A 529 -23.54 -20.16 -3.55
N ASP A 530 -23.86 -21.45 -3.56
CA ASP A 530 -23.02 -22.52 -3.03
C ASP A 530 -21.87 -22.87 -3.99
N LEU A 531 -22.15 -22.86 -5.30
CA LEU A 531 -21.19 -23.25 -6.35
C LEU A 531 -21.21 -22.23 -7.49
N TYR A 532 -20.03 -21.84 -7.95
CA TYR A 532 -19.83 -20.99 -9.12
C TYR A 532 -19.12 -21.77 -10.20
N VAL A 533 -19.61 -21.61 -11.45
CA VAL A 533 -19.11 -22.28 -12.63
C VAL A 533 -18.77 -21.26 -13.69
N ARG A 534 -17.60 -21.36 -14.28
CA ARG A 534 -17.16 -20.51 -15.39
C ARG A 534 -16.40 -21.34 -16.42
N ALA A 535 -16.41 -20.92 -17.67
CA ALA A 535 -15.60 -21.55 -18.73
C ALA A 535 -14.23 -20.91 -18.91
N GLY A 536 -14.00 -19.74 -18.35
CA GLY A 536 -12.74 -19.03 -18.34
C GLY A 536 -12.78 -17.82 -17.45
N SER A 537 -11.63 -17.31 -17.02
CA SER A 537 -11.58 -16.07 -16.24
C SER A 537 -12.06 -14.89 -17.08
N SER A 538 -13.06 -14.18 -16.61
CA SER A 538 -13.58 -12.96 -17.27
C SER A 538 -12.51 -11.86 -17.45
N LEU A 539 -11.42 -11.93 -16.72
CA LEU A 539 -10.29 -10.99 -16.81
C LEU A 539 -9.35 -11.36 -17.98
N VAL A 540 -9.22 -12.63 -18.34
CA VAL A 540 -8.24 -13.13 -19.32
C VAL A 540 -8.90 -13.55 -20.62
N ALA A 541 -9.95 -14.35 -20.58
CA ALA A 541 -10.53 -14.97 -21.78
C ALA A 541 -12.06 -14.87 -21.84
N GLY A 542 -12.69 -13.96 -21.11
CA GLY A 542 -14.13 -13.88 -20.96
C GLY A 542 -14.94 -13.60 -22.23
N ASP A 543 -14.31 -13.13 -23.30
CA ASP A 543 -14.93 -12.93 -24.62
C ASP A 543 -14.58 -14.03 -25.61
N VAL A 544 -13.56 -14.85 -25.32
CA VAL A 544 -13.14 -15.99 -26.16
C VAL A 544 -13.89 -17.26 -25.78
N VAL A 545 -14.07 -17.49 -24.47
CA VAL A 545 -14.75 -18.68 -23.97
C VAL A 545 -15.94 -18.28 -23.10
N THR A 546 -17.15 -18.58 -23.56
CA THR A 546 -18.38 -18.32 -22.82
C THR A 546 -19.15 -19.63 -22.62
N LEU A 547 -19.99 -19.67 -21.61
CA LEU A 547 -20.94 -20.76 -21.40
C LEU A 547 -22.05 -20.70 -22.47
N PRO A 548 -22.51 -21.84 -23.01
CA PRO A 548 -23.63 -21.88 -23.93
C PRO A 548 -24.88 -21.21 -23.33
N PRO A 549 -25.65 -20.44 -24.10
CA PRO A 549 -26.84 -19.71 -23.59
C PRO A 549 -27.91 -20.64 -22.99
N GLU A 550 -27.96 -21.90 -23.38
CA GLU A 550 -28.90 -22.90 -22.86
C GLU A 550 -28.44 -23.53 -21.55
N MET A 551 -27.15 -23.43 -21.22
CA MET A 551 -26.57 -24.08 -20.05
C MET A 551 -27.25 -23.70 -18.74
N PRO A 552 -27.60 -22.43 -18.42
CA PRO A 552 -28.28 -22.08 -17.19
C PRO A 552 -29.62 -22.79 -17.02
N ARG A 553 -30.43 -22.90 -18.09
CA ARG A 553 -31.73 -23.55 -18.05
C ARG A 553 -31.60 -25.07 -17.84
N ARG A 554 -30.69 -25.73 -18.55
CA ARG A 554 -30.45 -27.17 -18.42
C ARG A 554 -29.78 -27.53 -17.08
N ALA A 555 -28.86 -26.69 -16.58
CA ALA A 555 -28.26 -26.87 -15.26
C ALA A 555 -29.29 -26.83 -14.12
N ALA A 556 -30.31 -26.02 -14.22
CA ALA A 556 -31.41 -25.98 -13.25
C ALA A 556 -32.19 -27.30 -13.14
N LEU A 557 -32.10 -28.18 -14.14
CA LEU A 557 -32.79 -29.49 -14.15
C LEU A 557 -31.91 -30.63 -13.56
N ILE A 558 -30.66 -30.34 -13.19
CA ILE A 558 -29.76 -31.33 -12.58
C ILE A 558 -30.24 -31.64 -11.17
N ALA A 559 -30.34 -32.93 -10.82
CA ALA A 559 -30.74 -33.35 -9.47
C ALA A 559 -29.79 -32.79 -8.41
N GLY A 560 -30.37 -32.17 -7.36
CA GLY A 560 -29.60 -31.49 -6.30
C GLY A 560 -29.37 -29.99 -6.56
N VAL A 561 -29.72 -29.44 -7.71
CA VAL A 561 -29.69 -28.00 -7.96
C VAL A 561 -31.05 -27.42 -7.61
N GLN A 562 -31.09 -26.35 -6.80
CA GLN A 562 -32.30 -25.66 -6.40
C GLN A 562 -32.62 -24.49 -7.33
N ARG A 563 -31.61 -23.70 -7.68
CA ARG A 563 -31.74 -22.48 -8.50
C ARG A 563 -30.42 -22.20 -9.23
N THR A 564 -30.54 -21.59 -10.39
CA THR A 564 -29.37 -21.10 -11.17
C THR A 564 -29.55 -19.64 -11.54
N GLU A 565 -28.45 -18.90 -11.52
CA GLU A 565 -28.38 -17.52 -12.03
C GLU A 565 -27.18 -17.36 -12.95
N SER A 566 -27.38 -16.65 -14.06
CA SER A 566 -26.31 -16.40 -15.03
C SER A 566 -25.86 -14.94 -14.98
N GLN A 567 -24.56 -14.73 -15.19
CA GLN A 567 -23.94 -13.40 -15.25
C GLN A 567 -23.14 -13.24 -16.53
N ARG A 568 -23.33 -12.10 -17.19
CA ARG A 568 -22.48 -11.64 -18.28
C ARG A 568 -21.58 -10.52 -17.78
N VAL A 569 -20.29 -10.63 -18.02
CA VAL A 569 -19.30 -9.59 -17.68
C VAL A 569 -18.67 -9.14 -18.99
N SER A 570 -18.72 -7.84 -19.25
CA SER A 570 -18.05 -7.21 -20.40
C SER A 570 -17.25 -5.98 -19.94
N GLN A 571 -16.39 -5.47 -20.80
CA GLN A 571 -15.58 -4.29 -20.52
C GLN A 571 -16.02 -3.15 -21.43
N LEU A 572 -16.28 -1.98 -20.86
CA LEU A 572 -16.66 -0.77 -21.58
C LEU A 572 -15.56 0.29 -21.45
N GLN A 573 -15.13 0.83 -22.57
CA GLN A 573 -14.24 1.99 -22.61
C GLN A 573 -15.10 3.27 -22.70
N LEU A 574 -15.32 3.92 -21.57
CA LEU A 574 -16.13 5.15 -21.51
C LEU A 574 -15.28 6.40 -21.85
N ASP A 575 -14.03 6.41 -21.42
CA ASP A 575 -13.08 7.49 -21.61
C ASP A 575 -11.71 6.92 -22.02
N ALA A 576 -11.10 7.46 -23.10
CA ALA A 576 -9.81 6.98 -23.58
C ALA A 576 -8.66 7.16 -22.59
N SER A 577 -8.73 8.21 -21.77
CA SER A 577 -7.70 8.55 -20.77
C SER A 577 -7.80 7.70 -19.49
N LYS A 578 -8.90 6.95 -19.32
CA LYS A 578 -9.18 6.16 -18.13
C LYS A 578 -9.22 4.67 -18.47
N PRO A 579 -8.97 3.77 -17.53
CA PRO A 579 -9.13 2.33 -17.73
C PRO A 579 -10.56 1.94 -18.11
N ALA A 580 -10.71 0.76 -18.76
CA ALA A 580 -12.02 0.23 -19.07
C ALA A 580 -12.82 -0.09 -17.80
N VAL A 581 -14.11 0.17 -17.85
CA VAL A 581 -15.09 -0.09 -16.77
C VAL A 581 -15.74 -1.44 -17.00
N ALA A 582 -15.90 -2.23 -15.93
CA ALA A 582 -16.57 -3.51 -16.02
C ALA A 582 -18.10 -3.30 -16.06
N LEU A 583 -18.78 -3.88 -17.05
CA LEU A 583 -20.23 -3.98 -17.10
C LEU A 583 -20.64 -5.38 -16.71
N LEU A 584 -21.49 -5.48 -15.67
CA LEU A 584 -22.00 -6.73 -15.15
C LEU A 584 -23.51 -6.77 -15.40
N ALA A 585 -23.97 -7.73 -16.16
CA ALA A 585 -25.39 -7.96 -16.38
C ALA A 585 -25.81 -9.27 -15.71
N ARG A 586 -26.67 -9.16 -14.70
CA ARG A 586 -27.24 -10.31 -13.95
C ARG A 586 -28.71 -10.07 -13.59
N ALA A 587 -29.37 -11.11 -13.11
CA ALA A 587 -30.69 -10.95 -12.53
C ALA A 587 -30.65 -10.05 -11.29
N LEU A 588 -31.48 -9.05 -11.22
CA LEU A 588 -31.62 -8.12 -10.10
C LEU A 588 -33.11 -8.05 -9.72
N SER A 589 -33.55 -9.00 -8.90
CA SER A 589 -34.94 -9.07 -8.45
C SER A 589 -35.24 -8.05 -7.36
N ASP A 590 -34.35 -7.91 -6.41
CA ASP A 590 -34.41 -6.92 -5.33
C ASP A 590 -33.02 -6.25 -5.16
N PRO A 591 -32.76 -5.17 -5.89
CA PRO A 591 -31.46 -4.51 -5.87
C PRO A 591 -30.99 -4.07 -4.47
N ALA A 592 -31.93 -3.85 -3.54
CA ALA A 592 -31.62 -3.48 -2.17
C ALA A 592 -30.97 -4.64 -1.37
N LYS A 593 -31.30 -5.88 -1.72
CA LYS A 593 -30.73 -7.08 -1.10
C LYS A 593 -29.61 -7.70 -1.94
N ASP A 594 -29.72 -7.59 -3.26
CA ASP A 594 -28.81 -8.24 -4.21
C ASP A 594 -27.46 -7.50 -4.32
N LEU A 595 -27.41 -6.21 -3.90
CA LEU A 595 -26.22 -5.37 -4.00
C LEU A 595 -25.78 -4.84 -2.63
N PRO A 596 -24.47 -4.78 -2.34
CA PRO A 596 -23.94 -4.11 -1.16
C PRO A 596 -24.00 -2.59 -1.36
N LEU A 597 -25.17 -2.01 -1.18
CA LEU A 597 -25.45 -0.60 -1.46
C LEU A 597 -24.72 0.34 -0.50
N VAL A 598 -24.35 1.51 -1.04
CA VAL A 598 -23.84 2.67 -0.30
C VAL A 598 -24.88 3.79 -0.41
N GLY A 599 -25.65 3.99 0.64
CA GLY A 599 -26.80 4.91 0.64
C GLY A 599 -28.09 4.29 0.14
N GLU A 600 -29.12 5.12 -0.10
CA GLU A 600 -30.45 4.71 -0.50
C GLU A 600 -30.60 4.70 -2.04
N LEU A 601 -31.54 3.88 -2.53
CA LEU A 601 -31.89 3.83 -3.94
C LEU A 601 -32.78 5.01 -4.31
N VAL A 602 -32.47 5.71 -5.39
CA VAL A 602 -33.35 6.76 -5.96
C VAL A 602 -34.48 6.12 -6.74
N PRO A 603 -35.70 6.62 -6.62
CA PRO A 603 -36.81 6.15 -7.43
C PRO A 603 -36.53 6.23 -8.94
N LEU A 604 -36.86 5.17 -9.67
CA LEU A 604 -36.64 5.11 -11.12
C LEU A 604 -37.71 5.92 -11.87
N PRO A 605 -37.37 6.92 -12.69
CA PRO A 605 -38.30 7.61 -13.55
C PRO A 605 -38.91 6.65 -14.59
N ALA A 606 -40.21 6.81 -14.87
CA ALA A 606 -40.89 5.96 -15.84
C ALA A 606 -40.25 6.05 -17.24
N GLY A 607 -40.07 4.92 -17.90
CA GLY A 607 -39.48 4.83 -19.25
C GLY A 607 -37.96 4.94 -19.32
N THR A 608 -37.24 4.92 -18.19
CA THR A 608 -35.79 4.96 -18.16
C THR A 608 -35.19 3.59 -17.80
N ASN A 609 -34.00 3.28 -18.34
CA ASN A 609 -33.26 2.09 -17.98
C ASN A 609 -32.38 2.38 -16.73
N ALA A 610 -32.44 1.51 -15.73
CA ALA A 610 -31.69 1.65 -14.49
C ALA A 610 -30.30 1.05 -14.61
N VAL A 611 -29.31 1.73 -14.00
CA VAL A 611 -27.99 1.17 -13.72
C VAL A 611 -27.58 1.47 -12.28
N TYR A 612 -26.71 0.60 -11.75
CA TYR A 612 -26.12 0.75 -10.44
C TYR A 612 -24.62 0.85 -10.63
N VAL A 613 -23.98 1.86 -10.06
CA VAL A 613 -22.57 2.16 -10.29
C VAL A 613 -21.76 1.87 -9.03
N SER A 614 -20.50 1.44 -9.19
CA SER A 614 -19.60 1.31 -8.04
C SER A 614 -19.17 2.69 -7.52
N GLU A 615 -18.69 2.75 -6.27
CA GLU A 615 -18.16 3.99 -5.67
C GLU A 615 -17.08 4.65 -6.52
N ALA A 616 -16.23 3.84 -7.18
CA ALA A 616 -15.20 4.35 -8.10
C ALA A 616 -15.79 5.10 -9.31
N MET A 617 -16.97 4.73 -9.79
CA MET A 617 -17.67 5.45 -10.87
C MET A 617 -18.11 6.85 -10.44
N VAL A 618 -18.48 7.01 -9.17
CA VAL A 618 -18.84 8.33 -8.63
C VAL A 618 -17.63 9.26 -8.64
N SER A 619 -16.50 8.79 -8.14
CA SER A 619 -15.29 9.61 -8.02
C SER A 619 -14.58 9.84 -9.36
N LEU A 620 -14.51 8.81 -10.23
CA LEU A 620 -13.75 8.90 -11.49
C LEU A 620 -14.56 9.47 -12.65
N TYR A 621 -15.88 9.24 -12.67
CA TYR A 621 -16.77 9.62 -13.80
C TYR A 621 -17.88 10.58 -13.40
N GLY A 622 -18.03 10.96 -12.14
CA GLY A 622 -19.09 11.83 -11.65
C GLY A 622 -20.48 11.19 -11.69
N ALA A 623 -20.57 9.86 -11.81
CA ALA A 623 -21.83 9.13 -11.93
C ALA A 623 -22.50 8.98 -10.56
N SER A 624 -23.20 10.02 -10.09
CA SER A 624 -23.91 10.06 -8.81
C SER A 624 -25.37 9.56 -8.93
N PRO A 625 -25.99 9.08 -7.84
CA PRO A 625 -27.40 8.74 -7.85
C PRO A 625 -28.28 9.90 -8.36
N GLY A 626 -29.23 9.61 -9.25
CA GLY A 626 -30.06 10.62 -9.92
C GLY A 626 -29.45 11.22 -11.20
N SER A 627 -28.19 10.97 -11.50
CA SER A 627 -27.57 11.41 -12.75
C SER A 627 -27.86 10.47 -13.92
N THR A 628 -27.63 10.97 -15.14
CA THR A 628 -27.74 10.17 -16.38
C THR A 628 -26.36 9.81 -16.90
N LEU A 629 -26.08 8.52 -17.07
CA LEU A 629 -24.87 7.97 -17.64
C LEU A 629 -25.15 7.47 -19.07
N ARG A 630 -24.31 7.84 -20.04
CA ARG A 630 -24.43 7.36 -21.42
C ARG A 630 -23.50 6.18 -21.66
N LEU A 631 -24.07 5.03 -22.09
CA LEU A 631 -23.32 3.81 -22.36
C LEU A 631 -23.37 3.44 -23.85
N PRO A 632 -22.27 2.99 -24.45
CA PRO A 632 -22.21 2.58 -25.86
C PRO A 632 -22.75 1.13 -26.02
N LEU A 633 -24.04 0.91 -25.77
CA LEU A 633 -24.68 -0.40 -25.78
C LEU A 633 -25.66 -0.60 -26.94
N SER A 634 -25.82 0.40 -27.82
CA SER A 634 -26.73 0.31 -28.98
C SER A 634 -26.11 -0.53 -30.12
N GLN A 635 -26.97 -1.30 -30.82
CA GLN A 635 -26.60 -2.00 -32.05
C GLN A 635 -26.65 -1.08 -33.29
N ASP A 636 -27.08 0.16 -33.13
CA ASP A 636 -27.21 1.08 -34.26
C ASP A 636 -25.86 1.35 -34.92
N ALA A 637 -25.82 1.32 -36.24
CA ALA A 637 -24.62 1.56 -37.05
C ALA A 637 -23.91 2.89 -36.76
N ASN A 638 -24.57 3.83 -36.09
CA ASN A 638 -24.07 5.14 -35.73
C ASN A 638 -23.44 5.20 -34.33
N GLY A 639 -23.40 4.10 -33.57
CA GLY A 639 -22.78 4.04 -32.24
C GLY A 639 -23.41 5.02 -31.22
N ALA A 640 -24.72 5.29 -31.35
CA ALA A 640 -25.41 6.21 -30.45
C ALA A 640 -25.39 5.68 -29.02
N SER A 641 -24.86 6.47 -28.08
CA SER A 641 -24.81 6.11 -26.68
C SER A 641 -26.19 6.20 -26.03
N THR A 642 -26.67 5.07 -25.46
CA THR A 642 -27.96 5.00 -24.77
C THR A 642 -27.87 5.65 -23.38
N PRO A 643 -28.83 6.52 -22.99
CA PRO A 643 -28.87 7.11 -21.65
C PRO A 643 -29.41 6.11 -20.63
N PHE A 644 -28.77 6.04 -19.48
CA PHE A 644 -29.17 5.23 -18.32
C PHE A 644 -29.28 6.09 -17.09
N PHE A 645 -30.27 5.82 -16.26
CA PHE A 645 -30.46 6.49 -14.97
C PHE A 645 -29.68 5.77 -13.88
N VAL A 646 -28.78 6.48 -13.19
CA VAL A 646 -28.03 5.95 -12.06
C VAL A 646 -28.94 5.91 -10.84
N ARG A 647 -29.44 4.70 -10.51
CA ARG A 647 -30.37 4.48 -9.43
C ARG A 647 -29.73 4.37 -8.05
N GLY A 648 -28.50 3.92 -7.99
CA GLY A 648 -27.79 3.74 -6.72
C GLY A 648 -26.32 3.46 -6.89
N VAL A 649 -25.59 3.54 -5.78
CA VAL A 649 -24.16 3.24 -5.68
C VAL A 649 -23.98 1.96 -4.87
N TRP A 650 -23.09 1.09 -5.33
CA TRP A 650 -22.74 -0.14 -4.63
C TRP A 650 -21.25 -0.25 -4.39
N ARG A 651 -20.86 -0.98 -3.36
CA ARG A 651 -19.49 -1.18 -2.94
C ARG A 651 -18.85 -2.30 -3.74
N ASP A 652 -17.68 -2.04 -4.36
CA ASP A 652 -16.93 -3.04 -5.13
C ASP A 652 -15.44 -2.97 -4.80
N TYR A 653 -14.94 -3.97 -4.07
CA TYR A 653 -13.53 -4.08 -3.71
C TYR A 653 -12.69 -4.79 -4.78
N ALA A 654 -13.32 -5.43 -5.77
CA ALA A 654 -12.60 -6.19 -6.80
C ALA A 654 -12.22 -5.34 -8.02
N ARG A 655 -13.01 -4.29 -8.34
CA ARG A 655 -12.88 -3.50 -9.59
C ARG A 655 -12.61 -2.04 -9.30
N GLN A 656 -11.36 -1.70 -9.16
CA GLN A 656 -10.91 -0.36 -8.73
C GLN A 656 -11.12 0.75 -9.77
N HIS A 657 -11.31 0.37 -11.05
CA HIS A 657 -11.51 1.34 -12.14
C HIS A 657 -12.98 1.69 -12.39
N GLY A 658 -13.85 1.08 -11.64
CA GLY A 658 -15.28 1.22 -11.76
C GLY A 658 -15.96 0.00 -12.34
N ALA A 659 -17.19 -0.17 -11.89
CA ALA A 659 -18.10 -1.21 -12.37
C ALA A 659 -19.51 -0.64 -12.48
N ILE A 660 -20.23 -1.14 -13.46
CA ILE A 660 -21.64 -0.82 -13.71
C ILE A 660 -22.41 -2.13 -13.64
N MET A 661 -23.46 -2.17 -12.83
CA MET A 661 -24.36 -3.30 -12.74
C MET A 661 -25.68 -2.93 -13.41
N MET A 662 -26.23 -3.84 -14.21
CA MET A 662 -27.52 -3.65 -14.85
C MET A 662 -28.34 -4.97 -14.90
N PRO A 663 -29.68 -4.91 -15.03
CA PRO A 663 -30.50 -6.09 -15.24
C PRO A 663 -30.10 -6.83 -16.54
N ALA A 664 -29.96 -8.15 -16.46
CA ALA A 664 -29.58 -8.97 -17.61
C ALA A 664 -30.58 -8.90 -18.78
N GLU A 665 -31.84 -8.68 -18.50
CA GLU A 665 -32.90 -8.52 -19.50
C GLU A 665 -32.70 -7.25 -20.34
N ASP A 666 -32.40 -6.13 -19.67
CA ASP A 666 -32.13 -4.86 -20.34
C ASP A 666 -30.85 -4.96 -21.20
N TYR A 667 -29.81 -5.62 -20.69
CA TYR A 667 -28.57 -5.86 -21.44
C TYR A 667 -28.83 -6.65 -22.71
N ARG A 668 -29.54 -7.79 -22.61
CA ARG A 668 -29.87 -8.63 -23.77
C ARG A 668 -30.75 -7.91 -24.79
N ARG A 669 -31.73 -7.15 -24.32
CA ARG A 669 -32.64 -6.37 -25.18
C ARG A 669 -31.86 -5.31 -25.98
N LEU A 670 -30.88 -4.63 -25.35
CA LEU A 670 -30.13 -3.54 -25.97
C LEU A 670 -28.99 -4.01 -26.87
N THR A 671 -28.32 -5.10 -26.49
CA THR A 671 -27.10 -5.57 -27.19
C THR A 671 -27.32 -6.79 -28.07
N GLY A 672 -28.41 -7.56 -27.86
CA GLY A 672 -28.61 -8.88 -28.48
C GLY A 672 -27.63 -9.96 -27.97
N ASP A 673 -26.74 -9.65 -27.02
CA ASP A 673 -25.73 -10.59 -26.51
C ASP A 673 -26.33 -11.50 -25.44
N ALA A 674 -26.53 -12.77 -25.80
CA ALA A 674 -27.05 -13.82 -24.91
C ALA A 674 -25.94 -14.66 -24.23
N ARG A 675 -24.66 -14.38 -24.49
CA ARG A 675 -23.53 -15.13 -23.93
C ARG A 675 -23.49 -15.01 -22.38
N VAL A 676 -22.99 -16.07 -21.76
CA VAL A 676 -22.89 -16.18 -20.30
C VAL A 676 -21.43 -16.43 -19.93
N ASN A 677 -20.91 -15.70 -18.93
CA ASN A 677 -19.55 -15.90 -18.42
C ASN A 677 -19.55 -16.80 -17.19
N ASP A 678 -20.41 -16.50 -16.24
CA ASP A 678 -20.47 -17.15 -14.94
C ASP A 678 -21.89 -17.68 -14.68
N LEU A 679 -21.96 -18.85 -14.05
CA LEU A 679 -23.19 -19.48 -13.62
C LEU A 679 -23.09 -19.73 -12.11
N ALA A 680 -23.99 -19.18 -11.34
CA ALA A 680 -24.14 -19.38 -9.90
C ALA A 680 -25.23 -20.43 -9.64
N LEU A 681 -24.95 -21.40 -8.77
CA LEU A 681 -25.87 -22.49 -8.41
C LEU A 681 -26.09 -22.51 -6.90
N TRP A 682 -27.36 -22.55 -6.52
CA TRP A 682 -27.79 -22.87 -5.16
C TRP A 682 -28.14 -24.36 -5.13
N LEU A 683 -27.66 -25.08 -4.13
CA LEU A 683 -27.79 -26.51 -4.04
C LEU A 683 -28.80 -26.90 -2.96
N GLN A 684 -29.43 -28.05 -3.13
CA GLN A 684 -30.28 -28.61 -2.07
C GLN A 684 -29.42 -29.08 -0.89
N PRO A 685 -29.90 -28.98 0.35
CA PRO A 685 -29.17 -29.47 1.51
C PRO A 685 -28.76 -30.93 1.36
N GLY A 686 -27.46 -31.22 1.51
CA GLY A 686 -26.92 -32.57 1.38
C GLY A 686 -26.63 -33.03 -0.06
N ALA A 687 -26.76 -32.15 -1.06
CA ALA A 687 -26.43 -32.48 -2.45
C ALA A 687 -24.94 -32.87 -2.61
N ASN A 688 -24.69 -33.89 -3.43
CA ASN A 688 -23.32 -34.34 -3.72
C ASN A 688 -22.69 -33.40 -4.76
N LEU A 689 -21.75 -32.57 -4.29
CA LEU A 689 -21.04 -31.58 -5.11
C LEU A 689 -20.29 -32.23 -6.29
N GLY A 690 -19.62 -33.38 -6.06
CA GLY A 690 -18.89 -34.11 -7.11
C GLY A 690 -19.80 -34.64 -8.23
N ALA A 691 -20.98 -35.15 -7.87
CA ALA A 691 -21.96 -35.63 -8.83
C ALA A 691 -22.50 -34.47 -9.70
N ILE A 692 -22.78 -33.32 -9.06
CA ILE A 692 -23.24 -32.13 -9.78
C ILE A 692 -22.16 -31.59 -10.73
N GLN A 693 -20.91 -31.53 -10.29
CA GLN A 693 -19.77 -31.12 -11.16
C GLN A 693 -19.61 -32.05 -12.37
N GLN A 694 -19.73 -33.38 -12.18
CA GLN A 694 -19.69 -34.33 -13.26
C GLN A 694 -20.88 -34.15 -14.23
N ALA A 695 -22.09 -33.98 -13.72
CA ALA A 695 -23.26 -33.72 -14.53
C ALA A 695 -23.14 -32.43 -15.36
N LEU A 696 -22.58 -31.36 -14.76
CA LEU A 696 -22.33 -30.11 -15.47
C LEU A 696 -21.26 -30.24 -16.55
N ARG A 697 -20.21 -31.04 -16.33
CA ARG A 697 -19.22 -31.34 -17.37
C ARG A 697 -19.82 -32.16 -18.52
N ALA A 698 -20.66 -33.15 -18.21
CA ALA A 698 -21.38 -33.93 -19.21
C ALA A 698 -22.34 -33.05 -20.01
N LEU A 699 -23.07 -32.15 -19.34
CA LEU A 699 -23.96 -31.17 -19.98
C LEU A 699 -23.18 -30.22 -20.90
N ALA A 700 -22.01 -29.73 -20.48
CA ALA A 700 -21.18 -28.89 -21.30
C ALA A 700 -20.77 -29.61 -22.60
N THR A 701 -20.32 -30.86 -22.49
CA THR A 701 -19.96 -31.68 -23.63
C THR A 701 -21.14 -31.91 -24.59
N GLN A 702 -22.36 -32.09 -24.07
CA GLN A 702 -23.57 -32.18 -24.91
C GLN A 702 -23.91 -30.86 -25.61
N LEU A 703 -23.44 -29.74 -25.09
CA LEU A 703 -23.61 -28.39 -25.68
C LEU A 703 -22.38 -27.93 -26.46
N GLU A 704 -21.57 -28.88 -26.95
CA GLU A 704 -20.36 -28.64 -27.75
C GLU A 704 -19.26 -27.83 -27.06
N LEU A 705 -19.31 -27.72 -25.73
CA LEU A 705 -18.25 -27.10 -24.90
C LEU A 705 -17.46 -28.22 -24.22
N ASP A 706 -16.12 -28.19 -24.35
CA ASP A 706 -15.28 -29.13 -23.60
C ASP A 706 -15.51 -28.99 -22.07
N GLY A 707 -16.03 -30.06 -21.47
CA GLY A 707 -16.33 -30.07 -20.02
C GLY A 707 -15.10 -29.86 -19.14
N ALA A 708 -13.88 -30.12 -19.67
CA ALA A 708 -12.63 -29.82 -18.99
C ALA A 708 -12.35 -28.30 -18.85
N LEU A 709 -13.04 -27.49 -19.67
CA LEU A 709 -12.94 -26.02 -19.59
C LEU A 709 -13.70 -25.43 -18.41
N LEU A 710 -14.64 -26.19 -17.81
CA LEU A 710 -15.39 -25.70 -16.67
C LEU A 710 -14.52 -25.65 -15.42
N GLU A 711 -14.43 -24.46 -14.87
CA GLU A 711 -13.89 -24.21 -13.53
C GLU A 711 -15.01 -24.14 -12.51
N PHE A 712 -14.82 -24.86 -11.42
CA PHE A 712 -15.75 -24.89 -10.31
C PHE A 712 -15.10 -24.30 -9.09
N ALA A 713 -15.81 -23.44 -8.38
CA ALA A 713 -15.35 -22.89 -7.11
C ALA A 713 -16.54 -22.74 -6.16
N SER A 714 -16.41 -23.27 -4.96
CA SER A 714 -17.37 -23.01 -3.90
C SER A 714 -17.22 -21.57 -3.37
N SER A 715 -18.28 -21.02 -2.79
CA SER A 715 -18.24 -19.71 -2.14
C SER A 715 -17.14 -19.65 -1.07
N GLY A 716 -16.94 -20.73 -0.31
CA GLY A 716 -15.88 -20.86 0.68
C GLY A 716 -14.46 -20.81 0.10
N GLU A 717 -14.24 -21.48 -1.03
CA GLU A 717 -12.94 -21.46 -1.74
C GLU A 717 -12.64 -20.08 -2.30
N ILE A 718 -13.62 -19.44 -2.95
CA ILE A 718 -13.48 -18.08 -3.49
C ILE A 718 -13.18 -17.11 -2.35
N ARG A 719 -13.92 -17.18 -1.23
CA ARG A 719 -13.70 -16.37 -0.03
C ARG A 719 -12.29 -16.57 0.53
N THR A 720 -11.88 -17.81 0.75
CA THR A 720 -10.55 -18.14 1.30
C THR A 720 -9.43 -17.63 0.40
N THR A 721 -9.59 -17.79 -0.91
CA THR A 721 -8.60 -17.33 -1.89
C THR A 721 -8.57 -15.81 -1.96
N SER A 722 -9.73 -15.15 -2.00
CA SER A 722 -9.83 -13.69 -2.00
C SER A 722 -9.22 -13.08 -0.73
N LEU A 723 -9.58 -13.60 0.45
CA LEU A 723 -9.01 -13.12 1.71
C LEU A 723 -7.50 -13.35 1.78
N ARG A 724 -6.99 -14.45 1.24
CA ARG A 724 -5.54 -14.70 1.15
C ARG A 724 -4.82 -13.68 0.26
N ILE A 725 -5.41 -13.29 -0.86
CA ILE A 725 -4.87 -12.24 -1.74
C ILE A 725 -4.84 -10.91 -1.00
N PHE A 726 -5.92 -10.56 -0.30
CA PHE A 726 -5.97 -9.34 0.52
C PHE A 726 -4.98 -9.38 1.70
N ASP A 727 -4.89 -10.50 2.44
CA ASP A 727 -3.91 -10.65 3.52
C ASP A 727 -2.46 -10.48 3.04
N ARG A 728 -2.14 -10.95 1.82
CA ARG A 728 -0.82 -10.69 1.19
C ARG A 728 -0.58 -9.20 0.95
N SER A 729 -1.58 -8.47 0.47
CA SER A 729 -1.48 -7.01 0.27
C SER A 729 -1.17 -6.27 1.58
N PHE A 730 -1.69 -6.76 2.71
CA PHE A 730 -1.43 -6.19 4.04
C PHE A 730 -0.19 -6.77 4.75
N ALA A 731 0.53 -7.72 4.16
CA ALA A 731 1.74 -8.28 4.76
C ALA A 731 2.78 -7.19 5.09
N VAL A 732 2.95 -6.20 4.21
CA VAL A 732 3.81 -5.03 4.46
C VAL A 732 3.30 -4.22 5.66
N THR A 733 1.99 -4.02 5.79
CA THR A 733 1.39 -3.28 6.91
C THR A 733 1.55 -4.02 8.24
N TYR A 734 1.40 -5.34 8.26
CA TYR A 734 1.69 -6.17 9.45
C TYR A 734 3.15 -6.10 9.85
N TRP A 735 4.06 -6.11 8.89
CA TRP A 735 5.49 -5.94 9.14
C TRP A 735 5.80 -4.57 9.74
N LEU A 736 5.23 -3.51 9.17
CA LEU A 736 5.29 -2.14 9.71
C LEU A 736 4.81 -2.07 11.16
N GLN A 737 3.68 -2.68 11.45
CA GLN A 737 3.10 -2.74 12.79
C GLN A 737 4.04 -3.46 13.76
N ALA A 738 4.60 -4.61 13.37
CA ALA A 738 5.53 -5.37 14.19
C ALA A 738 6.80 -4.55 14.51
N VAL A 739 7.35 -3.85 13.50
CA VAL A 739 8.52 -2.97 13.67
C VAL A 739 8.17 -1.78 14.57
N ALA A 740 7.02 -1.13 14.40
CA ALA A 740 6.59 -0.03 15.24
C ALA A 740 6.43 -0.45 16.71
N ILE A 741 5.84 -1.62 16.96
CA ILE A 741 5.70 -2.20 18.29
C ILE A 741 7.08 -2.50 18.89
N ALA A 742 7.98 -3.14 18.14
CA ALA A 742 9.33 -3.47 18.59
C ALA A 742 10.13 -2.21 18.96
N ILE A 743 10.10 -1.18 18.09
CA ILE A 743 10.70 0.13 18.35
C ILE A 743 10.12 0.76 19.63
N GLY A 744 8.80 0.72 19.79
CA GLY A 744 8.12 1.27 20.96
C GLY A 744 8.50 0.56 22.25
N LEU A 745 8.44 -0.76 22.28
CA LEU A 745 8.84 -1.58 23.42
C LEU A 745 10.31 -1.34 23.82
N PHE A 746 11.17 -1.25 22.81
CA PHE A 746 12.58 -0.95 23.06
C PHE A 746 12.80 0.48 23.60
N GLY A 747 12.07 1.46 23.07
CA GLY A 747 12.08 2.85 23.55
C GLY A 747 11.64 2.95 25.02
N ILE A 748 10.58 2.24 25.40
CA ILE A 748 10.10 2.10 26.77
C ILE A 748 11.23 1.50 27.64
N ALA A 749 11.81 0.39 27.20
CA ALA A 749 12.87 -0.29 27.93
C ALA A 749 14.10 0.60 28.18
N ALA A 750 14.55 1.28 27.15
CA ALA A 750 15.68 2.21 27.24
C ALA A 750 15.38 3.40 28.17
N SER A 751 14.20 4.01 28.04
CA SER A 751 13.79 5.18 28.81
C SER A 751 13.66 4.85 30.31
N PHE A 752 12.95 3.79 30.66
CA PHE A 752 12.79 3.38 32.06
C PHE A 752 14.10 2.94 32.70
N SER A 753 14.91 2.12 31.99
CA SER A 753 16.22 1.72 32.49
C SER A 753 17.09 2.91 32.86
N ALA A 754 17.04 3.91 32.03
CA ALA A 754 17.83 5.11 32.25
C ALA A 754 17.33 6.00 33.39
N GLN A 755 16.02 6.16 33.51
CA GLN A 755 15.41 6.92 34.61
C GLN A 755 15.69 6.24 35.95
N VAL A 756 15.54 4.92 36.03
CA VAL A 756 15.84 4.16 37.25
C VAL A 756 17.31 4.26 37.64
N LEU A 757 18.22 4.15 36.64
CA LEU A 757 19.68 4.32 36.92
C LEU A 757 20.04 5.73 37.37
N ALA A 758 19.43 6.77 36.81
CA ALA A 758 19.67 8.16 37.23
C ALA A 758 19.26 8.43 38.68
N ARG A 759 18.33 7.66 39.22
CA ARG A 759 17.71 7.80 40.54
C ARG A 759 18.31 6.83 41.59
N ARG A 760 19.47 6.24 41.33
CA ARG A 760 20.10 5.27 42.23
C ARG A 760 20.35 5.80 43.64
N LYS A 761 20.67 7.10 43.79
CA LYS A 761 20.87 7.77 45.07
C LYS A 761 19.57 7.85 45.90
N GLU A 762 18.43 8.11 45.24
CA GLU A 762 17.11 8.13 45.90
C GLU A 762 16.74 6.73 46.45
N PHE A 763 17.07 5.67 45.71
CA PHE A 763 16.84 4.29 46.19
C PHE A 763 17.73 3.95 47.39
N GLY A 764 18.96 4.47 47.43
CA GLY A 764 19.83 4.41 48.60
C GLY A 764 19.21 5.08 49.82
N LEU A 765 18.63 6.27 49.65
CA LEU A 765 17.94 7.00 50.71
C LEU A 765 16.70 6.20 51.24
N LEU A 766 15.87 5.66 50.33
CA LEU A 766 14.73 4.82 50.72
C LEU A 766 15.17 3.61 51.53
N ALA A 767 16.31 2.97 51.17
CA ALA A 767 16.86 1.87 51.92
C ALA A 767 17.33 2.29 53.30
N HIS A 768 17.92 3.50 53.50
CA HIS A 768 18.27 4.06 54.79
C HIS A 768 17.04 4.39 55.66
N LEU A 769 15.91 4.73 55.03
CA LEU A 769 14.60 4.92 55.71
C LEU A 769 13.93 3.57 56.07
N GLY A 770 14.59 2.42 55.85
CA GLY A 770 14.12 1.12 56.25
C GLY A 770 13.31 0.33 55.23
N LEU A 771 13.22 0.81 53.98
CA LEU A 771 12.55 0.02 52.95
C LEU A 771 13.45 -1.18 52.52
N THR A 772 12.85 -2.35 52.46
CA THR A 772 13.52 -3.54 51.94
C THR A 772 13.71 -3.45 50.44
N ARG A 773 14.70 -4.20 49.89
CA ARG A 773 14.96 -4.26 48.44
C ARG A 773 13.69 -4.64 47.66
N ALA A 774 12.90 -5.60 48.16
CA ALA A 774 11.65 -5.99 47.49
C ALA A 774 10.63 -4.84 47.43
N GLN A 775 10.52 -4.07 48.52
CA GLN A 775 9.62 -2.89 48.59
C GLN A 775 10.04 -1.79 47.59
N VAL A 776 11.34 -1.51 47.46
CA VAL A 776 11.86 -0.54 46.48
C VAL A 776 11.57 -1.03 45.04
N LEU A 777 11.77 -2.34 44.75
CA LEU A 777 11.43 -2.92 43.45
C LEU A 777 9.92 -2.80 43.17
N THR A 778 9.07 -3.05 44.15
CA THR A 778 7.62 -2.91 44.00
C THR A 778 7.20 -1.46 43.72
N VAL A 779 7.76 -0.50 44.44
CA VAL A 779 7.47 0.94 44.23
C VAL A 779 7.83 1.33 42.78
N VAL A 780 9.01 0.96 42.28
CA VAL A 780 9.45 1.31 40.94
C VAL A 780 8.63 0.59 39.87
N ALA A 781 8.26 -0.69 40.10
CA ALA A 781 7.39 -1.43 39.18
C ALA A 781 5.99 -0.81 39.10
N VAL A 782 5.39 -0.43 40.23
CA VAL A 782 4.07 0.26 40.27
C VAL A 782 4.15 1.63 39.59
N GLU A 783 5.21 2.41 39.87
CA GLU A 783 5.46 3.69 39.20
C GLU A 783 5.53 3.51 37.68
N GLY A 784 6.28 2.50 37.19
CA GLY A 784 6.36 2.15 35.77
C GLY A 784 5.01 1.71 35.19
N ALA A 785 4.23 0.93 35.94
CA ALA A 785 2.87 0.51 35.53
C ALA A 785 1.92 1.71 35.40
N VAL A 786 1.95 2.66 36.31
CA VAL A 786 1.12 3.87 36.27
C VAL A 786 1.45 4.72 35.04
N TRP A 787 2.74 4.94 34.76
CA TRP A 787 3.14 5.72 33.59
C TRP A 787 2.81 5.00 32.26
N THR A 788 3.05 3.69 32.16
CA THR A 788 2.70 2.92 30.97
C THR A 788 1.20 2.80 30.77
N ALA A 789 0.40 2.71 31.85
CA ALA A 789 -1.06 2.73 31.78
C ALA A 789 -1.57 4.09 31.24
N ALA A 790 -1.04 5.21 31.75
CA ALA A 790 -1.38 6.53 31.24
C ALA A 790 -0.98 6.68 29.76
N GLY A 791 0.21 6.20 29.38
CA GLY A 791 0.67 6.17 27.99
C GLY A 791 -0.17 5.27 27.09
N ALA A 792 -0.59 4.11 27.58
CA ALA A 792 -1.45 3.19 26.86
C ALA A 792 -2.84 3.79 26.60
N LEU A 793 -3.43 4.45 27.60
CA LEU A 793 -4.72 5.10 27.43
C LEU A 793 -4.65 6.27 26.43
N LEU A 794 -3.66 7.16 26.57
CA LEU A 794 -3.48 8.29 25.65
C LEU A 794 -3.12 7.80 24.23
N GLY A 795 -2.29 6.77 24.12
CA GLY A 795 -1.91 6.16 22.85
C GLY A 795 -3.09 5.47 22.18
N LEU A 796 -3.96 4.79 22.93
CA LEU A 796 -5.20 4.21 22.44
C LEU A 796 -6.14 5.28 21.89
N LEU A 797 -6.40 6.35 22.65
CA LEU A 797 -7.28 7.43 22.23
C LEU A 797 -6.75 8.14 20.97
N LEU A 798 -5.46 8.45 20.94
CA LEU A 798 -4.83 9.06 19.78
C LEU A 798 -4.85 8.10 18.57
N GLY A 799 -4.57 6.82 18.79
CA GLY A 799 -4.61 5.80 17.74
C GLY A 799 -6.01 5.61 17.16
N LEU A 800 -7.04 5.66 17.97
CA LEU A 800 -8.44 5.64 17.51
C LEU A 800 -8.78 6.90 16.69
N ALA A 801 -8.35 8.08 17.11
CA ALA A 801 -8.55 9.32 16.35
C ALA A 801 -7.86 9.25 14.97
N VAL A 802 -6.62 8.76 14.92
CA VAL A 802 -5.87 8.56 13.68
C VAL A 802 -6.54 7.48 12.82
N SER A 803 -7.04 6.39 13.41
CA SER A 803 -7.73 5.33 12.65
C SER A 803 -9.00 5.84 11.96
N VAL A 804 -9.76 6.73 12.57
CA VAL A 804 -10.92 7.37 11.94
C VAL A 804 -10.51 8.13 10.69
N VAL A 805 -9.42 8.90 10.74
CA VAL A 805 -8.91 9.63 9.57
C VAL A 805 -8.42 8.67 8.50
N LEU A 806 -7.71 7.60 8.88
CA LEU A 806 -7.22 6.60 7.91
C LEU A 806 -8.38 5.86 7.22
N VAL A 807 -9.41 5.45 7.97
CA VAL A 807 -10.53 4.65 7.47
C VAL A 807 -11.52 5.50 6.68
N LYS A 808 -11.91 6.68 7.19
CA LYS A 808 -13.01 7.49 6.63
C LYS A 808 -12.56 8.60 5.68
N VAL A 809 -11.27 8.96 5.69
CA VAL A 809 -10.75 10.06 4.85
C VAL A 809 -9.66 9.57 3.89
N VAL A 810 -8.55 9.04 4.41
CA VAL A 810 -7.40 8.63 3.59
C VAL A 810 -7.79 7.51 2.62
N ASN A 811 -8.48 6.49 3.11
CA ASN A 811 -8.82 5.33 2.29
C ASN A 811 -9.78 5.68 1.14
N PRO A 812 -10.93 6.35 1.34
CA PRO A 812 -11.81 6.73 0.23
C PRO A 812 -11.14 7.68 -0.76
N GLN A 813 -10.33 8.62 -0.30
CA GLN A 813 -9.62 9.55 -1.17
C GLN A 813 -8.48 8.89 -1.97
N SER A 814 -7.92 7.75 -1.47
CA SER A 814 -6.82 7.04 -2.14
C SER A 814 -7.31 5.94 -3.08
N PHE A 815 -8.34 5.21 -2.71
CA PHE A 815 -8.77 3.98 -3.40
C PHE A 815 -10.19 4.07 -3.99
N HIS A 816 -10.88 5.19 -3.80
CA HIS A 816 -12.23 5.43 -4.33
C HIS A 816 -13.31 4.43 -3.84
N TRP A 817 -13.11 3.82 -2.67
CA TRP A 817 -14.11 2.99 -2.00
C TRP A 817 -14.07 3.20 -0.48
N THR A 818 -15.21 3.04 0.15
CA THR A 818 -15.40 3.23 1.59
C THR A 818 -15.36 1.90 2.32
N MET A 819 -15.04 1.95 3.62
CA MET A 819 -15.13 0.81 4.52
C MET A 819 -15.77 1.22 5.84
N ASP A 820 -16.35 0.24 6.54
CA ASP A 820 -16.95 0.45 7.83
C ASP A 820 -15.91 0.37 8.93
N LEU A 821 -16.03 1.23 9.93
CA LEU A 821 -15.09 1.28 11.04
C LEU A 821 -15.40 0.14 12.02
N LEU A 822 -14.53 -0.85 12.09
CA LEU A 822 -14.58 -1.92 13.07
C LEU A 822 -13.50 -1.71 14.13
N LEU A 823 -13.91 -1.71 15.40
CA LEU A 823 -13.00 -1.61 16.54
C LEU A 823 -12.76 -3.01 17.13
N PRO A 824 -11.59 -3.63 16.86
CA PRO A 824 -11.27 -4.97 17.36
C PRO A 824 -10.82 -4.90 18.83
N TRP A 825 -11.75 -4.68 19.77
CA TRP A 825 -11.47 -4.40 21.19
C TRP A 825 -10.57 -5.45 21.84
N ALA A 826 -10.72 -6.74 21.49
CA ALA A 826 -9.87 -7.80 22.04
C ALA A 826 -8.39 -7.61 21.63
N ARG A 827 -8.12 -7.27 20.36
CA ARG A 827 -6.75 -7.01 19.86
C ARG A 827 -6.19 -5.72 20.45
N LEU A 828 -7.01 -4.68 20.54
CA LEU A 828 -6.61 -3.39 21.13
C LEU A 828 -6.30 -3.55 22.62
N GLY A 829 -7.11 -4.29 23.37
CA GLY A 829 -6.88 -4.63 24.76
C GLY A 829 -5.59 -5.43 24.94
N ALA A 830 -5.34 -6.43 24.09
CA ALA A 830 -4.11 -7.21 24.10
C ALA A 830 -2.86 -6.35 23.83
N LEU A 831 -2.91 -5.40 22.87
CA LEU A 831 -1.83 -4.46 22.60
C LEU A 831 -1.56 -3.55 23.82
N CYS A 832 -2.59 -2.98 24.42
CA CYS A 832 -2.45 -2.16 25.65
C CYS A 832 -1.86 -2.96 26.80
N ALA A 833 -2.36 -4.20 27.02
CA ALA A 833 -1.86 -5.09 28.06
C ALA A 833 -0.39 -5.49 27.82
N ALA A 834 0.00 -5.78 26.58
CA ALA A 834 1.38 -6.10 26.22
C ALA A 834 2.32 -4.91 26.51
N VAL A 835 1.94 -3.70 26.13
CA VAL A 835 2.72 -2.48 26.41
C VAL A 835 2.83 -2.22 27.90
N MET A 836 1.74 -2.37 28.67
CA MET A 836 1.75 -2.22 30.12
C MET A 836 2.65 -3.28 30.78
N ALA A 837 2.54 -4.54 30.37
CA ALA A 837 3.36 -5.63 30.89
C ALA A 837 4.85 -5.39 30.56
N ALA A 838 5.17 -4.99 29.35
CA ALA A 838 6.55 -4.69 28.94
C ALA A 838 7.15 -3.53 29.72
N GLY A 839 6.39 -2.43 29.89
CA GLY A 839 6.84 -1.27 30.67
C GLY A 839 7.04 -1.61 32.15
N THR A 840 6.12 -2.33 32.76
CA THR A 840 6.22 -2.78 34.17
C THR A 840 7.41 -3.71 34.35
N LEU A 841 7.57 -4.72 33.48
CA LEU A 841 8.68 -5.66 33.51
C LEU A 841 10.04 -4.93 33.36
N THR A 842 10.10 -3.99 32.45
CA THR A 842 11.32 -3.22 32.20
C THR A 842 11.68 -2.34 33.39
N ALA A 843 10.69 -1.66 33.98
CA ALA A 843 10.88 -0.87 35.21
C ALA A 843 11.41 -1.76 36.35
N TRP A 844 10.82 -2.97 36.51
CA TRP A 844 11.26 -3.92 37.53
C TRP A 844 12.67 -4.45 37.28
N LEU A 845 13.02 -4.83 36.02
CA LEU A 845 14.37 -5.29 35.65
C LEU A 845 15.42 -4.19 35.87
N ALA A 846 15.09 -2.95 35.51
CA ALA A 846 15.97 -1.80 35.71
C ALA A 846 16.19 -1.52 37.21
N ALA A 847 15.12 -1.57 38.01
CA ALA A 847 15.21 -1.43 39.45
C ALA A 847 16.06 -2.56 40.06
N ARG A 848 15.89 -3.81 39.61
CA ARG A 848 16.69 -4.95 40.06
C ARG A 848 18.19 -4.76 39.80
N SER A 849 18.57 -4.19 38.64
CA SER A 849 19.95 -3.88 38.32
C SER A 849 20.51 -2.71 39.17
N ALA A 850 19.69 -1.68 39.46
CA ALA A 850 20.06 -0.52 40.24
C ALA A 850 20.12 -0.83 41.76
N ALA A 851 19.27 -1.74 42.25
CA ALA A 851 19.20 -2.16 43.65
C ALA A 851 20.19 -3.26 44.02
N GLY A 852 21.35 -3.35 43.37
CA GLY A 852 22.44 -4.30 43.69
C GLY A 852 23.09 -4.04 45.07
N ARG A 853 24.10 -4.91 45.44
CA ARG A 853 24.78 -4.89 46.75
C ARG A 853 25.46 -3.55 47.16
N GLN A 854 25.61 -2.62 46.20
CA GLN A 854 26.25 -1.33 46.42
C GLN A 854 25.27 -0.15 46.68
N MET A 855 23.99 -0.42 46.91
CA MET A 855 22.96 0.64 47.08
C MET A 855 23.23 1.53 48.28
N ALA A 856 23.75 0.97 49.38
CA ALA A 856 24.16 1.69 50.55
C ALA A 856 25.46 2.53 50.37
N LEU A 857 26.36 2.09 49.49
CA LEU A 857 27.59 2.82 49.21
C LEU A 857 27.39 4.02 48.29
N ALA A 858 26.34 4.05 47.48
CA ALA A 858 26.03 5.16 46.58
C ALA A 858 25.67 6.48 47.30
N VAL A 859 25.35 6.42 48.56
CA VAL A 859 25.14 7.60 49.42
C VAL A 859 26.45 8.08 50.04
N LYS A 860 27.47 7.19 50.16
CA LYS A 860 28.76 7.46 50.78
C LYS A 860 29.79 8.14 49.88
N GLU A 861 29.59 8.10 48.56
CA GLU A 861 30.52 8.64 47.56
C GLU A 861 30.50 10.20 47.45
N ASP A 862 29.62 10.90 48.14
CA ASP A 862 29.52 12.39 48.16
C ASP A 862 29.92 13.04 49.46
N TRP A 863 30.49 12.29 50.41
CA TRP A 863 31.02 12.88 51.67
C TRP A 863 32.54 12.80 51.72
#